data_1b2d40a6616bb97ce423a84d375d5cf9
#
_entry.id   1b2d40a6616bb97ce423a84d375d5cf9
#
_cell.length_a   1.000
_cell.length_b   1.000
_cell.length_c   1.000
_cell.angle_alpha   90.00
_cell.angle_beta   90.00
_cell.angle_gamma   90.00
#
_symmetry.space_group_name_H-M   'P 1'
#
loop_
_entity.id
_entity.type
_entity.pdbx_description
1 polymer ?
#
loop_
_entity_poly.entity_id
_entity_poly.type
_entity_poly.pdbx_seq_one_letter_code
_entity_poly.pdbx_strand_id
1 'polypeptide(L)'
;MQDLDPVETQEWLDALESVLDREGEDRAHYLMTRMGELASRSGTQLPYAITTPYRNTIPVTHEARMPGDLFMERRIRSLVRWNALAMVMRANKHDPDLGGHISTFASSATLYDIGFNYFFQAPTDEHGGDLVFFQGHASPGVYARAFLEGRISEEQLENFRQEVDGNGLSSYPHPWLMPDFWQFPTVSMGLGPIQAIYQARFMKYLESRGFIPAGKQKVWCFMGDGECDEPESLGAISLAGREKLDNLIFVINCNLQRLDGPVRGNAKIIQELEGVFRGAEWNVNKVIWGRFWDPLFAKDTDGLLQQRMDEVIDGEYQNYKAKDGAYVREHFFGARPELLEMVKDLSDEEIWKLNRGGHDPYKVYAAYHQAVNHKGQPTVILAKTIKGYGTGSGEAKNIAHNVKKVDVDSLRAFRDKFDIPVKDADLEKLPFYKPEEGSAEAKYLAERRAALGGFMPVRRQKSMSVPVPPLETLKAMLDGSGDREISTTMAFVRIISQLVKDKELGPRIVPIVPDEARTFGMEGMFRQLGIYSSVGQLYEPVDKDQVMFYREDKKGQILEEGINEAGAMSSWIAAGTSYSTHNQPMLPFYIFYSMFGFQRIGDLAWAAGDSRAHGFLIGGTAGRTTLNGEGLQHEDGHSHLLASTIPNCRTYDPTYAYELAVIIREGSRQMIEEQQDIFYYITVMNENYVQPAMPKGAEEGIIKGMYLLEEDKKEAAHHVQLLGSGTILREVEEAAKLLRNDFGIGADVWSVPSFNELRRDGLAVERWNRLHPGQKPKQSYVEECLGGRRGPVIASTDYMKLYAEQIRQWVPSKEYKVLGTDGFGRSDSRKKLRNFFEVDRHWVVLAALEALADRGDIEPKVVAEAIAKYGIDPEKRNPLDC
;
A
#
# COMPACT_ATOMS: atom_id res chain seq x y z
N MET A 1 -0.76 -16.08 -43.86
CA MET A 1 -1.82 -16.30 -44.86
C MET A 1 -1.32 -15.65 -46.14
N GLN A 2 -1.34 -16.35 -47.27
CA GLN A 2 -0.94 -15.75 -48.55
C GLN A 2 -2.14 -14.95 -49.08
N ASP A 3 -1.91 -13.69 -49.51
CA ASP A 3 -2.95 -12.87 -50.11
C ASP A 3 -3.37 -13.52 -51.47
N LEU A 4 -4.64 -13.84 -51.58
CA LEU A 4 -5.19 -14.50 -52.75
C LEU A 4 -5.64 -13.49 -53.85
N ASP A 5 -5.90 -12.24 -53.49
CA ASP A 5 -6.25 -11.17 -54.37
C ASP A 5 -5.70 -9.82 -53.86
N PRO A 6 -4.45 -9.50 -54.21
CA PRO A 6 -3.80 -8.25 -53.79
C PRO A 6 -4.50 -6.99 -54.30
N VAL A 7 -5.24 -7.07 -55.44
CA VAL A 7 -5.97 -5.92 -56.00
C VAL A 7 -7.19 -5.59 -55.12
N GLU A 8 -8.01 -6.59 -54.81
CA GLU A 8 -9.16 -6.43 -53.94
C GLU A 8 -8.71 -5.96 -52.53
N THR A 9 -7.62 -6.52 -52.02
CA THR A 9 -7.04 -6.09 -50.71
C THR A 9 -6.69 -4.60 -50.76
N GLN A 10 -6.05 -4.13 -51.83
CA GLN A 10 -5.67 -2.73 -51.94
C GLN A 10 -6.90 -1.81 -52.03
N GLU A 11 -7.95 -2.21 -52.79
CA GLU A 11 -9.21 -1.45 -52.87
C GLU A 11 -9.86 -1.24 -51.48
N TRP A 12 -9.88 -2.27 -50.63
CA TRP A 12 -10.36 -2.16 -49.24
C TRP A 12 -9.51 -1.21 -48.38
N LEU A 13 -8.20 -1.24 -48.53
CA LEU A 13 -7.27 -0.36 -47.81
C LEU A 13 -7.44 1.10 -48.26
N ASP A 14 -7.51 1.35 -49.58
CA ASP A 14 -7.73 2.69 -50.15
C ASP A 14 -9.08 3.28 -49.71
N ALA A 15 -10.12 2.46 -49.64
CA ALA A 15 -11.44 2.89 -49.18
C ALA A 15 -11.37 3.30 -47.68
N LEU A 16 -10.68 2.55 -46.84
CA LEU A 16 -10.54 2.90 -45.43
C LEU A 16 -9.68 4.17 -45.25
N GLU A 17 -8.59 4.33 -46.05
CA GLU A 17 -7.76 5.53 -46.03
C GLU A 17 -8.55 6.76 -46.43
N SER A 18 -9.38 6.66 -47.48
CA SER A 18 -10.27 7.74 -47.89
C SER A 18 -11.27 8.16 -46.80
N VAL A 19 -11.75 7.21 -45.99
CA VAL A 19 -12.64 7.51 -44.85
C VAL A 19 -11.85 8.22 -43.76
N LEU A 20 -10.65 7.76 -43.42
CA LEU A 20 -9.79 8.41 -42.45
C LEU A 20 -9.49 9.87 -42.83
N ASP A 21 -9.14 10.11 -44.09
CA ASP A 21 -8.79 11.44 -44.60
C ASP A 21 -9.96 12.42 -44.66
N ARG A 22 -11.16 11.94 -45.02
CA ARG A 22 -12.33 12.79 -45.26
C ARG A 22 -13.29 12.90 -44.09
N GLU A 23 -13.49 11.82 -43.36
CA GLU A 23 -14.50 11.72 -42.31
C GLU A 23 -13.91 11.54 -40.89
N GLY A 24 -12.60 11.22 -40.83
CA GLY A 24 -11.85 11.13 -39.60
C GLY A 24 -11.93 9.76 -38.87
N GLU A 25 -11.23 9.69 -37.78
CA GLU A 25 -11.00 8.45 -37.03
C GLU A 25 -12.29 7.82 -36.45
N ASP A 26 -13.23 8.63 -35.99
CA ASP A 26 -14.49 8.14 -35.40
C ASP A 26 -15.35 7.37 -36.41
N ARG A 27 -15.37 7.85 -37.66
CA ARG A 27 -16.11 7.17 -38.73
C ARG A 27 -15.45 5.89 -39.17
N ALA A 28 -14.12 5.90 -39.28
CA ALA A 28 -13.35 4.70 -39.59
C ALA A 28 -13.54 3.65 -38.51
N HIS A 29 -13.45 4.03 -37.23
CA HIS A 29 -13.73 3.15 -36.12
C HIS A 29 -15.13 2.52 -36.16
N TYR A 30 -16.15 3.33 -36.42
CA TYR A 30 -17.52 2.83 -36.56
C TYR A 30 -17.64 1.79 -37.69
N LEU A 31 -17.05 2.05 -38.86
CA LEU A 31 -17.08 1.13 -39.98
C LEU A 31 -16.36 -0.20 -39.67
N MET A 32 -15.16 -0.13 -39.09
CA MET A 32 -14.41 -1.33 -38.68
C MET A 32 -15.18 -2.16 -37.65
N THR A 33 -15.85 -1.50 -36.71
CA THR A 33 -16.70 -2.18 -35.72
C THR A 33 -17.86 -2.91 -36.41
N ARG A 34 -18.56 -2.24 -37.35
CA ARG A 34 -19.68 -2.87 -38.10
C ARG A 34 -19.22 -4.04 -38.97
N MET A 35 -18.05 -3.94 -39.60
CA MET A 35 -17.43 -5.02 -40.37
C MET A 35 -17.08 -6.22 -39.46
N GLY A 36 -16.51 -5.95 -38.30
CA GLY A 36 -16.24 -6.96 -37.30
C GLY A 36 -17.49 -7.68 -36.78
N GLU A 37 -18.58 -6.95 -36.51
CA GLU A 37 -19.87 -7.54 -36.15
C GLU A 37 -20.43 -8.43 -37.26
N LEU A 38 -20.34 -7.99 -38.52
CA LEU A 38 -20.81 -8.77 -39.67
C LEU A 38 -19.99 -10.08 -39.80
N ALA A 39 -18.67 -9.99 -39.74
CA ALA A 39 -17.78 -11.13 -39.79
C ALA A 39 -18.07 -12.12 -38.68
N SER A 40 -18.24 -11.63 -37.45
CA SER A 40 -18.58 -12.46 -36.28
C SER A 40 -19.91 -13.19 -36.43
N ARG A 41 -20.96 -12.50 -36.98
CA ARG A 41 -22.25 -13.12 -37.26
C ARG A 41 -22.20 -14.21 -38.33
N SER A 42 -21.24 -14.14 -39.24
CA SER A 42 -21.04 -15.17 -40.25
C SER A 42 -20.16 -16.35 -39.76
N GLY A 43 -19.76 -16.35 -38.47
CA GLY A 43 -18.92 -17.38 -37.88
C GLY A 43 -17.44 -17.24 -38.24
N THR A 44 -17.04 -16.14 -38.86
CA THR A 44 -15.63 -15.87 -39.16
C THR A 44 -14.91 -15.51 -37.87
N GLN A 45 -13.82 -16.22 -37.57
CA GLN A 45 -12.91 -15.84 -36.49
C GLN A 45 -12.14 -14.58 -36.90
N LEU A 46 -12.43 -13.47 -36.26
CA LEU A 46 -11.69 -12.24 -36.49
C LEU A 46 -10.24 -12.43 -35.99
N PRO A 47 -9.24 -11.93 -36.74
CA PRO A 47 -7.87 -11.90 -36.24
C PRO A 47 -7.80 -10.87 -35.11
N TYR A 48 -8.01 -11.33 -33.87
CA TYR A 48 -7.81 -10.49 -32.68
C TYR A 48 -6.32 -10.27 -32.46
N ALA A 49 -5.78 -9.19 -32.98
CA ALA A 49 -4.56 -8.62 -32.43
C ALA A 49 -4.95 -7.72 -31.25
N ILE A 50 -4.78 -8.20 -30.01
CA ILE A 50 -4.98 -7.39 -28.78
C ILE A 50 -3.94 -6.25 -28.75
N THR A 51 -2.83 -6.41 -29.49
CA THR A 51 -1.72 -5.46 -29.52
C THR A 51 -1.58 -4.78 -30.87
N THR A 52 -1.14 -3.54 -30.85
CA THR A 52 -0.77 -2.78 -32.04
C THR A 52 0.68 -3.08 -32.46
N PRO A 53 1.10 -2.75 -33.69
CA PRO A 53 2.50 -2.92 -34.12
C PRO A 53 3.52 -2.35 -33.13
N TYR A 54 4.74 -2.89 -33.12
CA TYR A 54 5.80 -2.48 -32.16
C TYR A 54 6.39 -1.10 -32.51
N ARG A 55 5.56 -0.08 -32.42
CA ARG A 55 5.87 1.33 -32.69
C ARG A 55 5.14 2.26 -31.72
N ASN A 56 5.46 3.55 -31.78
CA ASN A 56 4.75 4.56 -31.01
C ASN A 56 3.27 4.59 -31.39
N THR A 57 2.38 4.68 -30.41
CA THR A 57 0.93 4.74 -30.65
C THR A 57 0.45 6.11 -31.11
N ILE A 58 1.15 7.19 -30.73
CA ILE A 58 0.84 8.55 -31.17
C ILE A 58 1.57 8.79 -32.50
N PRO A 59 0.85 9.03 -33.63
CA PRO A 59 1.47 9.40 -34.89
C PRO A 59 2.22 10.72 -34.78
N VAL A 60 3.31 10.87 -35.52
CA VAL A 60 4.16 12.09 -35.52
C VAL A 60 3.34 13.35 -35.78
N THR A 61 2.33 13.26 -36.65
CA THR A 61 1.42 14.37 -36.99
C THR A 61 0.51 14.79 -35.83
N HIS A 62 0.29 13.91 -34.87
CA HIS A 62 -0.59 14.16 -33.72
C HIS A 62 0.21 14.47 -32.44
N GLU A 63 1.54 14.47 -32.51
CA GLU A 63 2.39 14.78 -31.36
C GLU A 63 2.23 16.25 -30.93
N ALA A 64 1.82 16.47 -29.68
CA ALA A 64 1.79 17.80 -29.11
C ALA A 64 3.22 18.39 -29.05
N ARG A 65 3.35 19.64 -29.51
CA ARG A 65 4.66 20.33 -29.56
C ARG A 65 5.09 20.75 -28.15
N MET A 66 6.26 20.32 -27.75
CA MET A 66 6.89 20.70 -26.47
C MET A 66 7.22 22.19 -26.47
N PRO A 67 6.76 22.98 -25.45
CA PRO A 67 6.84 24.45 -25.49
C PRO A 67 8.15 25.04 -24.93
N GLY A 68 9.02 24.25 -24.28
CA GLY A 68 10.16 24.78 -23.52
C GLY A 68 11.46 24.94 -24.30
N ASP A 69 12.49 25.40 -23.60
CA ASP A 69 13.84 25.50 -24.10
C ASP A 69 14.59 24.18 -23.94
N LEU A 70 14.70 23.45 -25.05
CA LEU A 70 15.35 22.15 -25.08
C LEU A 70 16.83 22.16 -24.68
N PHE A 71 17.54 23.22 -25.04
CA PHE A 71 18.96 23.34 -24.71
C PHE A 71 19.12 23.47 -23.18
N MET A 72 18.32 24.35 -22.60
CA MET A 72 18.28 24.56 -21.15
C MET A 72 17.87 23.30 -20.40
N GLU A 73 16.82 22.63 -20.85
CA GLU A 73 16.34 21.40 -20.22
C GLU A 73 17.31 20.24 -20.34
N ARG A 74 17.97 20.09 -21.51
CA ARG A 74 19.05 19.11 -21.66
C ARG A 74 20.16 19.36 -20.64
N ARG A 75 20.56 20.63 -20.48
CA ARG A 75 21.60 21.01 -19.53
C ARG A 75 21.19 20.71 -18.09
N ILE A 76 20.00 21.10 -17.67
CA ILE A 76 19.47 20.83 -16.33
C ILE A 76 19.40 19.32 -16.08
N ARG A 77 18.82 18.55 -17.00
CA ARG A 77 18.72 17.08 -16.89
C ARG A 77 20.10 16.43 -16.80
N SER A 78 21.09 16.95 -17.51
CA SER A 78 22.48 16.51 -17.41
C SER A 78 23.05 16.72 -16.02
N LEU A 79 22.82 17.88 -15.41
CA LEU A 79 23.23 18.19 -14.04
C LEU A 79 22.53 17.31 -13.00
N VAL A 80 21.23 17.04 -13.18
CA VAL A 80 20.49 16.09 -12.32
C VAL A 80 21.09 14.68 -12.41
N ARG A 81 21.42 14.21 -13.62
CA ARG A 81 22.07 12.91 -13.82
C ARG A 81 23.43 12.85 -13.15
N TRP A 82 24.23 13.91 -13.27
CA TRP A 82 25.55 13.98 -12.66
C TRP A 82 25.46 13.94 -11.13
N ASN A 83 24.65 14.81 -10.53
CA ASN A 83 24.53 14.87 -9.08
C ASN A 83 23.97 13.56 -8.49
N ALA A 84 23.02 12.91 -9.16
CA ALA A 84 22.51 11.60 -8.75
C ALA A 84 23.62 10.52 -8.79
N LEU A 85 24.43 10.52 -9.87
CA LEU A 85 25.58 9.61 -9.98
C LEU A 85 26.61 9.91 -8.91
N ALA A 86 27.01 11.18 -8.74
CA ALA A 86 28.01 11.62 -7.78
C ALA A 86 27.59 11.22 -6.34
N MET A 87 26.33 11.46 -5.97
CA MET A 87 25.78 11.10 -4.65
C MET A 87 25.92 9.60 -4.36
N VAL A 88 25.48 8.75 -5.30
CA VAL A 88 25.56 7.29 -5.13
C VAL A 88 27.01 6.81 -5.11
N MET A 89 27.87 7.33 -5.97
CA MET A 89 29.27 6.92 -6.05
C MET A 89 30.09 7.40 -4.84
N ARG A 90 29.83 8.61 -4.33
CA ARG A 90 30.46 9.12 -3.10
C ARG A 90 30.07 8.30 -1.87
N ALA A 91 28.78 7.97 -1.72
CA ALA A 91 28.31 7.10 -0.66
C ALA A 91 29.02 5.73 -0.69
N ASN A 92 29.13 5.09 -1.88
CA ASN A 92 29.85 3.83 -2.04
C ASN A 92 31.37 3.97 -1.82
N LYS A 93 31.95 5.14 -2.07
CA LYS A 93 33.38 5.39 -1.83
C LYS A 93 33.67 5.60 -0.35
N HIS A 94 32.74 6.24 0.37
CA HIS A 94 32.82 6.43 1.81
C HIS A 94 32.67 5.08 2.54
N ASP A 95 31.63 4.34 2.22
CA ASP A 95 31.37 3.00 2.73
C ASP A 95 30.72 2.13 1.65
N PRO A 96 31.40 1.08 1.16
CA PRO A 96 30.89 0.18 0.13
C PRO A 96 29.59 -0.53 0.52
N ASP A 97 29.26 -0.60 1.82
CA ASP A 97 28.04 -1.25 2.32
C ASP A 97 26.81 -0.32 2.34
N LEU A 98 27.03 1.00 2.24
CA LEU A 98 25.91 1.95 2.09
C LEU A 98 25.14 1.71 0.79
N GLY A 99 25.85 1.41 -0.29
CA GLY A 99 25.23 1.06 -1.56
C GLY A 99 24.52 2.23 -2.24
N GLY A 100 23.51 1.89 -3.02
CA GLY A 100 22.69 2.82 -3.78
C GLY A 100 22.51 2.33 -5.21
N HIS A 101 21.41 2.72 -5.82
CA HIS A 101 21.07 2.33 -7.19
C HIS A 101 20.97 3.57 -8.08
N ILE A 102 21.73 3.58 -9.18
CA ILE A 102 21.68 4.67 -10.15
C ILE A 102 21.01 4.23 -11.46
N SER A 103 21.03 2.95 -11.80
CA SER A 103 20.62 2.45 -13.13
C SER A 103 19.14 2.66 -13.44
N THR A 104 18.27 2.57 -12.44
CA THR A 104 16.83 2.83 -12.61
C THR A 104 16.59 4.31 -12.90
N PHE A 105 17.18 5.21 -12.13
CA PHE A 105 17.06 6.64 -12.43
C PHE A 105 17.74 7.00 -13.76
N ALA A 106 18.90 6.44 -14.06
CA ALA A 106 19.59 6.68 -15.34
C ALA A 106 18.68 6.33 -16.54
N SER A 107 17.87 5.26 -16.43
CA SER A 107 16.88 4.89 -17.45
C SER A 107 15.68 5.84 -17.50
N SER A 108 15.18 6.30 -16.36
CA SER A 108 13.92 7.06 -16.24
C SER A 108 14.08 8.58 -16.16
N ALA A 109 15.30 9.10 -16.17
CA ALA A 109 15.55 10.52 -15.94
C ALA A 109 14.77 11.48 -16.86
N THR A 110 14.57 11.12 -18.14
CA THR A 110 13.77 11.93 -19.08
C THR A 110 12.30 11.90 -18.71
N LEU A 111 11.79 10.75 -18.23
CA LEU A 111 10.41 10.59 -17.80
C LEU A 111 10.09 11.52 -16.62
N TYR A 112 10.98 11.57 -15.64
CA TYR A 112 10.80 12.47 -14.48
C TYR A 112 11.02 13.94 -14.84
N ASP A 113 12.02 14.26 -15.65
CA ASP A 113 12.32 15.63 -16.03
C ASP A 113 11.15 16.32 -16.74
N ILE A 114 10.51 15.62 -17.69
CA ILE A 114 9.31 16.11 -18.38
C ILE A 114 8.14 16.26 -17.38
N GLY A 115 7.97 15.33 -16.46
CA GLY A 115 6.97 15.42 -15.39
C GLY A 115 7.16 16.67 -14.54
N PHE A 116 8.36 16.89 -14.03
CA PHE A 116 8.70 18.06 -13.20
C PHE A 116 8.59 19.39 -13.92
N ASN A 117 8.91 19.43 -15.22
CA ASN A 117 8.94 20.69 -15.97
C ASN A 117 7.55 21.09 -16.51
N TYR A 118 6.60 20.14 -16.72
CA TYR A 118 5.38 20.43 -17.44
C TYR A 118 4.09 19.89 -16.83
N PHE A 119 4.13 18.87 -15.98
CA PHE A 119 2.91 18.12 -15.63
C PHE A 119 2.64 18.00 -14.13
N PHE A 120 3.63 17.77 -13.29
CA PHE A 120 3.38 17.55 -11.87
C PHE A 120 2.99 18.86 -11.18
N GLN A 121 1.69 19.03 -10.94
CA GLN A 121 1.13 20.19 -10.26
C GLN A 121 1.37 20.11 -8.75
N ALA A 122 1.92 21.17 -8.18
CA ALA A 122 2.02 21.31 -6.73
C ALA A 122 0.68 21.80 -6.12
N PRO A 123 0.44 21.60 -4.82
CA PRO A 123 -0.75 22.12 -4.18
C PRO A 123 -0.73 23.66 -4.13
N THR A 124 -1.86 24.26 -4.51
CA THR A 124 -2.16 25.69 -4.44
C THR A 124 -3.56 25.89 -3.87
N ASP A 125 -4.00 27.13 -3.69
CA ASP A 125 -5.37 27.42 -3.25
C ASP A 125 -6.44 26.95 -4.24
N GLU A 126 -6.07 26.84 -5.53
CA GLU A 126 -7.00 26.45 -6.60
C GLU A 126 -6.85 24.99 -7.06
N HIS A 127 -5.73 24.35 -6.73
CA HIS A 127 -5.39 22.99 -7.14
C HIS A 127 -4.84 22.21 -5.96
N GLY A 128 -5.45 21.08 -5.63
CA GLY A 128 -5.05 20.26 -4.47
C GLY A 128 -3.66 19.62 -4.56
N GLY A 129 -2.99 19.73 -5.71
CA GLY A 129 -1.71 19.08 -6.03
C GLY A 129 -1.89 17.66 -6.58
N ASP A 130 -1.04 17.27 -7.50
CA ASP A 130 -1.00 15.91 -8.01
C ASP A 130 -0.39 14.96 -6.97
N LEU A 131 -0.79 13.71 -7.02
CA LEU A 131 -0.17 12.63 -6.24
C LEU A 131 0.80 11.88 -7.15
N VAL A 132 2.05 11.73 -6.71
CA VAL A 132 3.09 11.07 -7.50
C VAL A 132 3.72 9.94 -6.70
N PHE A 133 3.49 8.71 -7.16
CA PHE A 133 4.20 7.52 -6.69
C PHE A 133 5.50 7.40 -7.46
N PHE A 134 6.58 7.90 -6.89
CA PHE A 134 7.91 7.80 -7.48
C PHE A 134 8.45 6.38 -7.32
N GLN A 135 8.97 5.78 -8.37
CA GLN A 135 9.62 4.47 -8.26
C GLN A 135 10.76 4.52 -7.23
N GLY A 136 10.75 3.63 -6.25
CA GLY A 136 11.69 3.67 -5.11
C GLY A 136 13.16 3.79 -5.53
N HIS A 137 13.58 2.97 -6.48
CA HIS A 137 14.96 2.95 -6.98
C HIS A 137 15.37 4.19 -7.81
N ALA A 138 14.44 5.09 -8.11
CA ALA A 138 14.71 6.35 -8.80
C ALA A 138 14.90 7.55 -7.85
N SER A 139 14.78 7.36 -6.53
CA SER A 139 14.95 8.41 -5.51
C SER A 139 16.20 9.27 -5.67
N PRO A 140 17.39 8.74 -6.06
CA PRO A 140 18.58 9.58 -6.26
C PRO A 140 18.38 10.74 -7.23
N GLY A 141 17.59 10.52 -8.29
CA GLY A 141 17.30 11.60 -9.24
C GLY A 141 16.36 12.66 -8.70
N VAL A 142 15.40 12.27 -7.86
CA VAL A 142 14.51 13.22 -7.20
C VAL A 142 15.28 14.09 -6.21
N TYR A 143 16.20 13.51 -5.45
CA TYR A 143 17.09 14.26 -4.55
C TYR A 143 17.99 15.21 -5.32
N ALA A 144 18.61 14.73 -6.40
CA ALA A 144 19.46 15.56 -7.25
C ALA A 144 18.68 16.74 -7.86
N ARG A 145 17.43 16.53 -8.27
CA ARG A 145 16.55 17.61 -8.74
C ARG A 145 16.23 18.60 -7.63
N ALA A 146 15.86 18.12 -6.45
CA ALA A 146 15.56 18.95 -5.29
C ALA A 146 16.79 19.76 -4.81
N PHE A 147 17.99 19.21 -4.97
CA PHE A 147 19.24 19.94 -4.73
C PHE A 147 19.42 21.12 -5.67
N LEU A 148 19.20 20.94 -6.98
CA LEU A 148 19.23 22.03 -7.95
C LEU A 148 18.18 23.10 -7.67
N GLU A 149 17.02 22.70 -7.14
CA GLU A 149 15.92 23.58 -6.71
C GLU A 149 16.19 24.28 -5.37
N GLY A 150 17.29 23.97 -4.68
CA GLY A 150 17.65 24.58 -3.39
C GLY A 150 16.91 24.02 -2.18
N ARG A 151 16.22 22.89 -2.31
CA ARG A 151 15.42 22.24 -1.27
C ARG A 151 16.20 21.24 -0.43
N ILE A 152 17.29 20.73 -0.97
CA ILE A 152 18.22 19.79 -0.33
C ILE A 152 19.59 20.44 -0.35
N SER A 153 20.33 20.32 0.75
CA SER A 153 21.69 20.84 0.89
C SER A 153 22.73 19.87 0.32
N GLU A 154 23.95 20.38 0.08
CA GLU A 154 25.09 19.54 -0.30
C GLU A 154 25.44 18.55 0.80
N GLU A 155 25.39 18.95 2.07
CA GLU A 155 25.60 18.08 3.23
C GLU A 155 24.62 16.90 3.26
N GLN A 156 23.35 17.14 2.94
CA GLN A 156 22.35 16.07 2.85
C GLN A 156 22.64 15.10 1.71
N LEU A 157 23.14 15.58 0.56
CA LEU A 157 23.58 14.70 -0.54
C LEU A 157 24.79 13.86 -0.15
N GLU A 158 25.77 14.47 0.56
CA GLU A 158 26.93 13.76 1.12
C GLU A 158 26.49 12.59 2.01
N ASN A 159 25.50 12.83 2.84
CA ASN A 159 24.98 11.88 3.80
C ASN A 159 23.82 11.03 3.24
N PHE A 160 23.85 10.71 1.94
CA PHE A 160 22.89 9.80 1.35
C PHE A 160 22.94 8.42 2.01
N ARG A 161 21.78 7.91 2.48
CA ARG A 161 21.63 6.69 3.27
C ARG A 161 22.27 6.74 4.66
N GLN A 162 22.49 7.93 5.20
CA GLN A 162 23.03 8.19 6.54
C GLN A 162 22.12 9.16 7.30
N GLU A 163 20.89 8.76 7.54
CA GLU A 163 19.82 9.61 8.05
C GLU A 163 19.70 9.67 9.58
N VAL A 164 20.37 8.74 10.29
CA VAL A 164 20.20 8.56 11.74
C VAL A 164 20.55 9.81 12.54
N ASP A 165 21.54 10.57 12.10
CA ASP A 165 21.99 11.80 12.75
C ASP A 165 21.18 13.05 12.33
N GLY A 166 20.17 12.89 11.47
CA GLY A 166 19.25 13.94 11.07
C GLY A 166 19.69 14.83 9.90
N ASN A 167 20.92 14.67 9.40
CA ASN A 167 21.51 15.47 8.31
C ASN A 167 21.65 14.67 7.00
N GLY A 168 20.96 13.54 6.86
CA GLY A 168 21.07 12.65 5.72
C GLY A 168 19.76 12.49 4.96
N LEU A 169 19.83 11.67 3.90
CA LEU A 169 18.70 11.34 3.05
C LEU A 169 18.33 9.87 3.19
N SER A 170 17.04 9.56 3.16
CA SER A 170 16.54 8.19 3.16
C SER A 170 16.94 7.45 1.88
N SER A 171 17.09 6.13 1.97
CA SER A 171 17.41 5.26 0.82
C SER A 171 16.36 5.37 -0.28
N TYR A 172 15.08 5.41 0.14
CA TYR A 172 13.90 5.34 -0.71
C TYR A 172 12.83 6.32 -0.22
N PRO A 173 11.78 6.58 -0.99
CA PRO A 173 10.66 7.40 -0.53
C PRO A 173 10.07 6.87 0.77
N HIS A 174 10.07 7.70 1.83
CA HIS A 174 9.59 7.31 3.14
C HIS A 174 9.05 8.49 3.94
N PRO A 175 7.73 8.56 4.22
CA PRO A 175 7.13 9.70 4.93
C PRO A 175 7.59 9.89 6.39
N TRP A 176 8.08 8.85 7.08
CA TRP A 176 8.62 8.97 8.43
C TRP A 176 9.96 9.70 8.46
N LEU A 177 10.81 9.44 7.48
CA LEU A 177 12.18 9.92 7.46
C LEU A 177 12.29 11.31 6.83
N MET A 178 11.40 11.62 5.89
CA MET A 178 11.31 12.92 5.23
C MET A 178 9.84 13.39 5.17
N PRO A 179 9.25 13.78 6.32
CA PRO A 179 7.80 13.96 6.48
C PRO A 179 7.19 15.11 5.69
N ASP A 180 7.98 16.09 5.28
CA ASP A 180 7.52 17.23 4.45
C ASP A 180 7.78 16.98 2.95
N PHE A 181 8.49 15.90 2.61
CA PHE A 181 8.96 15.65 1.26
C PHE A 181 8.23 14.49 0.60
N TRP A 182 8.34 13.25 1.13
CA TRP A 182 7.77 12.07 0.53
C TRP A 182 6.31 11.85 0.90
N GLN A 183 5.46 11.62 -0.11
CA GLN A 183 4.03 11.33 0.11
C GLN A 183 3.79 9.84 0.39
N PHE A 184 4.46 8.94 -0.35
CA PHE A 184 4.20 7.51 -0.32
C PHE A 184 5.50 6.71 -0.23
N PRO A 185 5.54 5.60 0.55
CA PRO A 185 6.59 4.61 0.48
C PRO A 185 6.36 3.72 -0.76
N THR A 186 7.38 3.52 -1.59
CA THR A 186 7.21 2.88 -2.90
C THR A 186 8.25 1.80 -3.20
N VAL A 187 9.06 1.40 -2.22
CA VAL A 187 10.11 0.42 -2.46
C VAL A 187 9.62 -1.02 -2.43
N SER A 188 8.56 -1.32 -1.66
CA SER A 188 7.90 -2.63 -1.76
C SER A 188 7.15 -2.69 -3.08
N MET A 189 7.70 -3.48 -4.02
CA MET A 189 7.24 -3.53 -5.40
C MET A 189 5.80 -4.06 -5.48
N GLY A 190 5.02 -3.52 -6.39
CA GLY A 190 3.59 -3.83 -6.55
C GLY A 190 2.67 -3.00 -5.68
N LEU A 191 3.09 -2.56 -4.48
CA LEU A 191 2.23 -1.78 -3.58
C LEU A 191 1.97 -0.35 -4.09
N GLY A 192 2.95 0.26 -4.76
CA GLY A 192 2.77 1.58 -5.40
C GLY A 192 1.62 1.57 -6.41
N PRO A 193 1.62 0.69 -7.42
CA PRO A 193 0.56 0.58 -8.42
C PRO A 193 -0.83 0.36 -7.82
N ILE A 194 -1.02 -0.62 -6.94
CA ILE A 194 -2.34 -0.87 -6.36
C ILE A 194 -2.82 0.33 -5.53
N GLN A 195 -1.96 0.90 -4.69
CA GLN A 195 -2.31 2.08 -3.90
C GLN A 195 -2.65 3.29 -4.80
N ALA A 196 -1.93 3.50 -5.90
CA ALA A 196 -2.21 4.59 -6.85
C ALA A 196 -3.62 4.47 -7.47
N ILE A 197 -4.06 3.26 -7.82
CA ILE A 197 -5.42 3.00 -8.30
C ILE A 197 -6.45 3.43 -7.25
N TYR A 198 -6.28 2.99 -6.01
CA TYR A 198 -7.23 3.30 -4.95
C TYR A 198 -7.14 4.75 -4.46
N GLN A 199 -5.98 5.40 -4.54
CA GLN A 199 -5.88 6.86 -4.36
C GLN A 199 -6.65 7.63 -5.43
N ALA A 200 -6.55 7.24 -6.70
CA ALA A 200 -7.31 7.86 -7.78
C ALA A 200 -8.82 7.66 -7.62
N ARG A 201 -9.25 6.46 -7.21
CA ARG A 201 -10.64 6.15 -6.90
C ARG A 201 -11.14 6.95 -5.70
N PHE A 202 -10.36 7.02 -4.63
CA PHE A 202 -10.73 7.76 -3.42
C PHE A 202 -10.80 9.27 -3.69
N MET A 203 -9.96 9.80 -4.57
CA MET A 203 -10.08 11.17 -5.05
C MET A 203 -11.45 11.43 -5.71
N LYS A 204 -11.91 10.52 -6.61
CA LYS A 204 -13.26 10.58 -7.20
C LYS A 204 -14.38 10.47 -6.16
N TYR A 205 -14.19 9.65 -5.13
CA TYR A 205 -15.09 9.57 -3.99
C TYR A 205 -15.20 10.91 -3.24
N LEU A 206 -14.09 11.58 -2.94
CA LEU A 206 -14.06 12.89 -2.28
C LEU A 206 -14.70 13.97 -3.17
N GLU A 207 -14.42 13.95 -4.48
CA GLU A 207 -15.07 14.84 -5.48
C GLU A 207 -16.59 14.66 -5.47
N SER A 208 -17.07 13.43 -5.57
CA SER A 208 -18.51 13.11 -5.64
C SER A 208 -19.25 13.53 -4.38
N ARG A 209 -18.60 13.50 -3.24
CA ARG A 209 -19.14 13.91 -1.94
C ARG A 209 -18.92 15.39 -1.61
N GLY A 210 -18.23 16.13 -2.49
CA GLY A 210 -18.03 17.58 -2.36
C GLY A 210 -16.95 18.00 -1.36
N PHE A 211 -16.03 17.11 -0.98
CA PHE A 211 -14.91 17.43 -0.10
C PHE A 211 -13.79 18.17 -0.83
N ILE A 212 -13.60 17.89 -2.10
CA ILE A 212 -12.59 18.52 -2.96
C ILE A 212 -13.19 18.94 -4.30
N PRO A 213 -12.61 19.94 -5.00
CA PRO A 213 -13.02 20.33 -6.34
C PRO A 213 -12.80 19.20 -7.36
N ALA A 214 -13.73 19.02 -8.30
CA ALA A 214 -13.67 17.94 -9.27
C ALA A 214 -12.68 18.21 -10.41
N GLY A 215 -12.03 17.15 -10.87
CA GLY A 215 -11.49 17.01 -12.23
C GLY A 215 -10.14 17.67 -12.53
N LYS A 216 -9.43 18.23 -11.56
CA LYS A 216 -8.14 18.89 -11.80
C LYS A 216 -6.93 18.04 -11.48
N GLN A 217 -6.97 17.28 -10.37
CA GLN A 217 -5.83 16.53 -9.85
C GLN A 217 -5.60 15.21 -10.62
N LYS A 218 -4.35 14.82 -10.73
CA LYS A 218 -3.92 13.54 -11.31
C LYS A 218 -3.18 12.71 -10.26
N VAL A 219 -3.25 11.40 -10.43
CA VAL A 219 -2.41 10.42 -9.74
C VAL A 219 -1.46 9.81 -10.76
N TRP A 220 -0.17 9.99 -10.53
CA TRP A 220 0.90 9.43 -11.34
C TRP A 220 1.56 8.28 -10.61
N CYS A 221 1.76 7.15 -11.29
CA CYS A 221 2.51 6.03 -10.74
C CYS A 221 3.63 5.62 -11.67
N PHE A 222 4.85 5.71 -11.18
CA PHE A 222 6.06 5.26 -11.88
C PHE A 222 6.48 3.90 -11.36
N MET A 223 6.61 2.94 -12.27
CA MET A 223 7.06 1.58 -11.95
C MET A 223 7.94 1.01 -13.04
N GLY A 224 8.67 -0.06 -12.74
CA GLY A 224 9.45 -0.81 -13.70
C GLY A 224 8.62 -1.90 -14.40
N ASP A 225 9.06 -2.31 -15.61
CA ASP A 225 8.48 -3.44 -16.32
C ASP A 225 8.63 -4.76 -15.54
N GLY A 226 9.74 -4.96 -14.84
CA GLY A 226 9.93 -6.11 -13.96
C GLY A 226 9.05 -6.09 -12.71
N GLU A 227 8.60 -4.93 -12.25
CA GLU A 227 7.66 -4.78 -11.13
C GLU A 227 6.25 -5.29 -11.49
N CYS A 228 5.94 -5.39 -12.79
CA CYS A 228 4.68 -5.97 -13.24
C CYS A 228 4.59 -7.49 -13.04
N ASP A 229 5.67 -8.16 -12.60
CA ASP A 229 5.63 -9.55 -12.16
C ASP A 229 4.92 -9.70 -10.80
N GLU A 230 4.83 -8.63 -9.99
CA GLU A 230 4.07 -8.65 -8.74
C GLU A 230 2.56 -8.64 -9.01
N PRO A 231 1.78 -9.57 -8.40
CA PRO A 231 0.34 -9.62 -8.60
C PRO A 231 -0.37 -8.31 -8.28
N GLU A 232 0.09 -7.58 -7.28
CA GLU A 232 -0.47 -6.30 -6.84
C GLU A 232 -0.35 -5.22 -7.90
N SER A 233 0.69 -5.26 -8.74
CA SER A 233 0.89 -4.29 -9.82
C SER A 233 -0.24 -4.32 -10.85
N LEU A 234 -0.81 -5.49 -11.11
CA LEU A 234 -1.83 -5.73 -12.12
C LEU A 234 -3.20 -6.09 -11.51
N GLY A 235 -3.25 -6.36 -10.21
CA GLY A 235 -4.42 -6.94 -9.55
C GLY A 235 -5.69 -6.08 -9.57
N ALA A 236 -5.56 -4.77 -9.66
CA ALA A 236 -6.70 -3.84 -9.62
C ALA A 236 -6.90 -3.02 -10.92
N ILE A 237 -6.18 -3.32 -12.01
CA ILE A 237 -6.28 -2.55 -13.25
C ILE A 237 -7.67 -2.62 -13.88
N SER A 238 -8.37 -3.75 -13.75
CA SER A 238 -9.73 -3.91 -14.25
C SER A 238 -10.74 -3.02 -13.50
N LEU A 239 -10.53 -2.78 -12.21
CA LEU A 239 -11.34 -1.82 -11.44
C LEU A 239 -11.12 -0.42 -11.98
N ALA A 240 -9.89 -0.03 -12.25
CA ALA A 240 -9.56 1.31 -12.74
C ALA A 240 -10.24 1.59 -14.10
N GLY A 241 -10.23 0.61 -15.03
CA GLY A 241 -10.93 0.69 -16.32
C GLY A 241 -12.45 0.78 -16.13
N ARG A 242 -13.03 -0.15 -15.36
CA ARG A 242 -14.48 -0.19 -15.08
C ARG A 242 -15.00 1.11 -14.45
N GLU A 243 -14.26 1.70 -13.52
CA GLU A 243 -14.62 2.97 -12.87
C GLU A 243 -14.19 4.21 -13.68
N LYS A 244 -13.55 4.00 -14.84
CA LYS A 244 -13.13 5.07 -15.76
C LYS A 244 -12.28 6.14 -15.08
N LEU A 245 -11.26 5.71 -14.35
CA LEU A 245 -10.39 6.61 -13.56
C LEU A 245 -9.47 7.45 -14.46
N ASP A 246 -10.02 8.42 -15.15
CA ASP A 246 -9.30 9.32 -16.07
C ASP A 246 -8.35 10.31 -15.36
N ASN A 247 -8.29 10.26 -14.06
CA ASN A 247 -7.33 10.94 -13.22
C ASN A 247 -6.09 10.10 -12.88
N LEU A 248 -5.99 8.86 -13.39
CA LEU A 248 -4.89 7.92 -13.12
C LEU A 248 -4.00 7.75 -14.36
N ILE A 249 -2.68 7.90 -14.16
CA ILE A 249 -1.66 7.74 -15.20
C ILE A 249 -0.54 6.84 -14.68
N PHE A 250 -0.35 5.68 -15.31
CA PHE A 250 0.80 4.80 -15.07
C PHE A 250 1.90 5.12 -16.09
N VAL A 251 3.14 5.19 -15.61
CA VAL A 251 4.34 5.33 -16.45
C VAL A 251 5.25 4.14 -16.17
N ILE A 252 5.27 3.18 -17.09
CA ILE A 252 6.07 1.98 -16.97
C ILE A 252 7.40 2.19 -17.68
N ASN A 253 8.47 2.22 -16.88
CA ASN A 253 9.85 2.31 -17.36
C ASN A 253 10.30 0.94 -17.90
N CYS A 254 10.03 0.69 -19.19
CA CYS A 254 10.35 -0.56 -19.87
C CYS A 254 11.83 -0.58 -20.30
N ASN A 255 12.71 -0.82 -19.34
CA ASN A 255 14.14 -0.97 -19.62
C ASN A 255 14.53 -2.41 -19.99
N LEU A 256 13.58 -3.34 -20.01
CA LEU A 256 13.64 -4.74 -20.41
C LEU A 256 14.44 -5.65 -19.48
N GLN A 257 14.86 -5.17 -18.29
CA GLN A 257 15.78 -5.89 -17.42
C GLN A 257 15.33 -5.92 -15.97
N ARG A 258 15.41 -7.10 -15.36
CA ARG A 258 15.37 -7.31 -13.90
C ARG A 258 16.80 -7.26 -13.32
N LEU A 259 16.96 -7.78 -12.11
CA LEU A 259 18.25 -7.88 -11.44
C LEU A 259 19.16 -8.90 -12.13
N ASP A 260 18.63 -10.07 -12.42
CA ASP A 260 19.41 -11.21 -12.91
C ASP A 260 19.48 -11.30 -14.45
N GLY A 261 18.58 -10.62 -15.16
CA GLY A 261 18.51 -10.71 -16.61
C GLY A 261 17.33 -9.99 -17.23
N PRO A 262 16.92 -10.35 -18.47
CA PRO A 262 15.77 -9.73 -19.11
C PRO A 262 14.45 -10.08 -18.43
N VAL A 263 13.48 -9.16 -18.49
CA VAL A 263 12.11 -9.41 -18.01
C VAL A 263 11.44 -10.50 -18.84
N ARG A 264 11.50 -10.36 -20.18
CA ARG A 264 10.93 -11.34 -21.12
C ARG A 264 11.91 -11.57 -22.29
N GLY A 265 13.01 -12.29 -22.03
CA GLY A 265 14.09 -12.46 -23.02
C GLY A 265 13.64 -13.01 -24.37
N ASN A 266 12.76 -14.03 -24.38
CA ASN A 266 12.24 -14.68 -25.58
C ASN A 266 10.88 -14.14 -26.07
N ALA A 267 10.44 -13.00 -25.53
CA ALA A 267 9.18 -12.35 -25.87
C ALA A 267 9.35 -10.83 -25.89
N LYS A 268 8.26 -10.06 -25.82
CA LYS A 268 8.24 -8.59 -25.72
C LYS A 268 7.33 -8.16 -24.60
N ILE A 269 7.91 -7.69 -23.48
CA ILE A 269 7.15 -7.25 -22.31
C ILE A 269 6.18 -6.11 -22.64
N ILE A 270 6.55 -5.17 -23.50
CA ILE A 270 5.69 -4.06 -23.90
C ILE A 270 4.41 -4.56 -24.59
N GLN A 271 4.51 -5.58 -25.46
CA GLN A 271 3.35 -6.16 -26.14
C GLN A 271 2.48 -6.96 -25.17
N GLU A 272 3.09 -7.69 -24.23
CA GLU A 272 2.36 -8.38 -23.15
C GLU A 272 1.56 -7.39 -22.32
N LEU A 273 2.20 -6.31 -21.83
CA LEU A 273 1.55 -5.29 -21.03
C LEU A 273 0.48 -4.51 -21.83
N GLU A 274 0.74 -4.20 -23.11
CA GLU A 274 -0.28 -3.59 -23.96
C GLU A 274 -1.56 -4.43 -23.99
N GLY A 275 -1.42 -5.75 -24.19
CA GLY A 275 -2.56 -6.67 -24.21
C GLY A 275 -3.33 -6.70 -22.89
N VAL A 276 -2.60 -6.76 -21.78
CA VAL A 276 -3.18 -6.79 -20.43
C VAL A 276 -3.97 -5.48 -20.13
N PHE A 277 -3.38 -4.30 -20.37
CA PHE A 277 -4.02 -3.03 -20.08
C PHE A 277 -5.17 -2.72 -21.04
N ARG A 278 -5.07 -3.06 -22.33
CA ARG A 278 -6.20 -2.93 -23.26
C ARG A 278 -7.36 -3.82 -22.87
N GLY A 279 -7.09 -5.06 -22.47
CA GLY A 279 -8.10 -5.99 -21.97
C GLY A 279 -8.82 -5.48 -20.70
N ALA A 280 -8.17 -4.61 -19.94
CA ALA A 280 -8.72 -3.93 -18.77
C ALA A 280 -9.32 -2.54 -19.08
N GLU A 281 -9.54 -2.21 -20.36
CA GLU A 281 -10.15 -0.96 -20.83
C GLU A 281 -9.32 0.31 -20.51
N TRP A 282 -8.01 0.20 -20.53
CA TRP A 282 -7.10 1.35 -20.40
C TRP A 282 -6.76 1.95 -21.76
N ASN A 283 -6.57 3.27 -21.78
CA ASN A 283 -5.85 3.95 -22.86
C ASN A 283 -4.36 3.61 -22.76
N VAL A 284 -3.78 3.05 -23.84
CA VAL A 284 -2.39 2.57 -23.86
C VAL A 284 -1.55 3.42 -24.81
N ASN A 285 -0.54 4.10 -24.28
CA ASN A 285 0.44 4.86 -25.05
C ASN A 285 1.79 4.13 -25.04
N LYS A 286 2.24 3.68 -26.21
CA LYS A 286 3.59 3.14 -26.39
C LYS A 286 4.55 4.23 -26.83
N VAL A 287 5.67 4.37 -26.13
CA VAL A 287 6.76 5.31 -26.43
C VAL A 287 8.04 4.48 -26.61
N ILE A 288 8.16 3.85 -27.78
CA ILE A 288 9.17 2.84 -28.08
C ILE A 288 10.39 3.46 -28.75
N TRP A 289 10.16 4.27 -29.79
CA TRP A 289 11.19 4.80 -30.67
C TRP A 289 11.29 6.33 -30.54
N GLY A 290 12.54 6.83 -30.45
CA GLY A 290 12.85 8.25 -30.47
C GLY A 290 12.67 8.86 -31.87
N ARG A 291 12.63 10.19 -31.96
CA ARG A 291 12.36 10.94 -33.18
C ARG A 291 13.32 10.68 -34.34
N PHE A 292 14.54 10.20 -34.07
CA PHE A 292 15.49 9.86 -35.14
C PHE A 292 15.09 8.63 -35.94
N TRP A 293 14.14 7.82 -35.47
CA TRP A 293 13.49 6.74 -36.20
C TRP A 293 12.40 7.24 -37.16
N ASP A 294 11.81 8.41 -36.93
CA ASP A 294 10.68 8.92 -37.73
C ASP A 294 10.98 9.04 -39.24
N PRO A 295 12.18 9.50 -39.68
CA PRO A 295 12.52 9.50 -41.07
C PRO A 295 12.64 8.10 -41.71
N LEU A 296 13.03 7.10 -40.93
CA LEU A 296 13.10 5.71 -41.40
C LEU A 296 11.71 5.11 -41.54
N PHE A 297 10.81 5.38 -40.61
CA PHE A 297 9.41 4.98 -40.73
C PHE A 297 8.71 5.67 -41.89
N ALA A 298 9.05 6.92 -42.19
CA ALA A 298 8.49 7.61 -43.37
C ALA A 298 8.96 7.02 -44.72
N LYS A 299 10.10 6.32 -44.71
CA LYS A 299 10.63 5.59 -45.86
C LYS A 299 10.13 4.13 -45.96
N ASP A 300 9.53 3.61 -44.92
CA ASP A 300 9.08 2.21 -44.82
C ASP A 300 7.71 2.03 -45.48
N THR A 301 7.67 2.24 -46.84
CA THR A 301 6.43 2.16 -47.59
C THR A 301 5.88 0.75 -47.79
N ASP A 302 6.77 -0.25 -47.69
CA ASP A 302 6.47 -1.67 -47.84
C ASP A 302 6.35 -2.39 -46.51
N GLY A 303 6.54 -1.67 -45.38
CA GLY A 303 6.36 -2.18 -44.01
C GLY A 303 7.42 -3.16 -43.53
N LEU A 304 8.54 -3.30 -44.23
CA LEU A 304 9.61 -4.26 -43.87
C LEU A 304 10.34 -3.88 -42.59
N LEU A 305 10.52 -2.57 -42.34
CA LEU A 305 11.09 -2.09 -41.07
C LEU A 305 10.16 -2.39 -39.90
N GLN A 306 8.86 -2.11 -40.08
CA GLN A 306 7.86 -2.45 -39.06
C GLN A 306 7.84 -3.96 -38.79
N GLN A 307 7.84 -4.79 -39.83
CA GLN A 307 7.87 -6.24 -39.67
C GLN A 307 9.11 -6.69 -38.90
N ARG A 308 10.29 -6.13 -39.19
CA ARG A 308 11.53 -6.48 -38.47
C ARG A 308 11.42 -6.08 -37.01
N MET A 309 10.85 -4.95 -36.68
CA MET A 309 10.60 -4.52 -35.29
C MET A 309 9.64 -5.46 -34.55
N ASP A 310 8.63 -5.99 -35.22
CA ASP A 310 7.70 -6.96 -34.66
C ASP A 310 8.32 -8.37 -34.48
N GLU A 311 9.32 -8.74 -35.27
CA GLU A 311 10.03 -10.02 -35.16
C GLU A 311 11.03 -10.05 -34.00
N VAL A 312 11.72 -8.93 -33.73
CA VAL A 312 12.81 -8.87 -32.73
C VAL A 312 12.28 -9.02 -31.31
N ILE A 313 12.87 -9.91 -30.54
CA ILE A 313 12.56 -10.16 -29.12
C ILE A 313 13.37 -9.26 -28.19
N ASP A 314 12.96 -9.16 -26.92
CA ASP A 314 13.59 -8.24 -25.94
C ASP A 314 15.06 -8.57 -25.66
N GLY A 315 15.44 -9.86 -25.67
CA GLY A 315 16.84 -10.27 -25.51
C GLY A 315 17.75 -9.75 -26.63
N GLU A 316 17.27 -9.70 -27.88
CA GLU A 316 17.99 -9.10 -29.01
C GLU A 316 18.02 -7.56 -28.89
N TYR A 317 16.90 -6.94 -28.52
CA TYR A 317 16.86 -5.49 -28.25
C TYR A 317 17.83 -5.06 -27.14
N GLN A 318 18.05 -5.90 -26.15
CA GLN A 318 19.05 -5.65 -25.12
C GLN A 318 20.46 -5.72 -25.74
N ASN A 319 20.76 -6.75 -26.53
CA ASN A 319 22.06 -6.92 -27.19
C ASN A 319 22.38 -5.73 -28.10
N TYR A 320 21.44 -5.23 -28.87
CA TYR A 320 21.65 -4.05 -29.74
C TYR A 320 22.10 -2.79 -28.98
N LYS A 321 21.78 -2.67 -27.71
CA LYS A 321 22.20 -1.54 -26.87
C LYS A 321 23.40 -1.87 -25.96
N ALA A 322 23.74 -3.14 -25.77
CA ALA A 322 24.94 -3.57 -25.08
C ALA A 322 26.21 -3.64 -25.98
N LYS A 323 26.02 -3.53 -27.30
CA LYS A 323 27.06 -3.55 -28.34
C LYS A 323 27.26 -2.15 -28.94
N ASP A 324 27.38 -2.03 -30.25
CA ASP A 324 27.63 -0.79 -30.99
C ASP A 324 26.78 -0.66 -32.26
N GLY A 325 26.96 0.43 -33.01
CA GLY A 325 26.21 0.69 -34.21
C GLY A 325 26.54 -0.25 -35.37
N ALA A 326 27.77 -0.76 -35.44
CA ALA A 326 28.16 -1.76 -36.43
C ALA A 326 27.40 -3.09 -36.20
N TYR A 327 27.30 -3.51 -34.95
CA TYR A 327 26.50 -4.67 -34.57
C TYR A 327 25.02 -4.50 -34.93
N VAL A 328 24.44 -3.32 -34.69
CA VAL A 328 23.03 -3.03 -35.06
C VAL A 328 22.86 -3.05 -36.60
N ARG A 329 23.80 -2.48 -37.34
CA ARG A 329 23.78 -2.53 -38.80
C ARG A 329 23.75 -3.99 -39.30
N GLU A 330 24.68 -4.83 -38.81
CA GLU A 330 24.80 -6.21 -39.21
C GLU A 330 23.60 -7.08 -38.82
N HIS A 331 23.16 -7.01 -37.56
CA HIS A 331 22.21 -7.99 -37.00
C HIS A 331 20.73 -7.48 -37.02
N PHE A 332 20.48 -6.20 -37.00
CA PHE A 332 19.13 -5.66 -37.13
C PHE A 332 18.78 -5.35 -38.59
N PHE A 333 19.53 -4.44 -39.19
CA PHE A 333 19.27 -4.01 -40.56
C PHE A 333 19.74 -5.08 -41.59
N GLY A 334 20.81 -5.80 -41.31
CA GLY A 334 21.35 -6.89 -42.12
C GLY A 334 20.47 -8.11 -42.26
N ALA A 335 19.37 -8.18 -41.50
CA ALA A 335 18.38 -9.24 -41.64
C ALA A 335 17.70 -9.25 -43.03
N ARG A 336 17.66 -8.11 -43.71
CA ARG A 336 17.07 -7.92 -45.05
C ARG A 336 17.90 -6.93 -45.87
N PRO A 337 18.15 -7.20 -47.19
CA PRO A 337 18.88 -6.28 -48.06
C PRO A 337 18.24 -4.87 -48.13
N GLU A 338 16.93 -4.80 -48.14
CA GLU A 338 16.15 -3.55 -48.23
C GLU A 338 16.37 -2.66 -46.99
N LEU A 339 16.47 -3.24 -45.81
CA LEU A 339 16.76 -2.52 -44.58
C LEU A 339 18.21 -2.01 -44.55
N LEU A 340 19.18 -2.75 -45.06
CA LEU A 340 20.55 -2.28 -45.25
C LEU A 340 20.61 -1.10 -46.22
N GLU A 341 19.89 -1.16 -47.33
CA GLU A 341 19.80 -0.05 -48.29
C GLU A 341 19.18 1.21 -47.66
N MET A 342 18.16 1.04 -46.79
CA MET A 342 17.50 2.15 -46.09
C MET A 342 18.49 2.96 -45.21
N VAL A 343 19.52 2.34 -44.68
CA VAL A 343 20.52 2.94 -43.77
C VAL A 343 21.93 3.05 -44.35
N LYS A 344 22.10 2.86 -45.67
CA LYS A 344 23.42 2.86 -46.33
C LYS A 344 24.21 4.14 -46.12
N ASP A 345 23.52 5.28 -46.07
CA ASP A 345 24.10 6.60 -45.94
C ASP A 345 24.33 7.03 -44.48
N LEU A 346 23.87 6.21 -43.50
CA LEU A 346 24.09 6.47 -42.08
C LEU A 346 25.43 5.82 -41.64
N SER A 347 26.24 6.53 -40.90
CA SER A 347 27.40 5.96 -40.18
C SER A 347 26.94 5.05 -39.04
N ASP A 348 27.83 4.21 -38.55
CA ASP A 348 27.56 3.37 -37.39
C ASP A 348 27.26 4.20 -36.14
N GLU A 349 27.89 5.38 -36.01
CA GLU A 349 27.60 6.31 -34.93
C GLU A 349 26.18 6.90 -35.05
N GLU A 350 25.70 7.21 -36.25
CA GLU A 350 24.34 7.70 -36.48
C GLU A 350 23.31 6.59 -36.20
N ILE A 351 23.58 5.34 -36.63
CA ILE A 351 22.75 4.18 -36.24
C ILE A 351 22.71 4.00 -34.72
N TRP A 352 23.85 4.20 -34.03
CA TRP A 352 23.88 4.14 -32.58
C TRP A 352 23.02 5.23 -31.91
N LYS A 353 22.92 6.40 -32.51
CA LYS A 353 22.05 7.52 -32.06
C LYS A 353 20.55 7.29 -32.26
N LEU A 354 20.14 6.24 -33.02
CA LEU A 354 18.75 5.80 -33.10
C LEU A 354 18.34 5.27 -31.72
N ASN A 355 17.75 6.13 -30.91
CA ASN A 355 17.50 5.88 -29.50
C ASN A 355 16.08 5.39 -29.23
N ARG A 356 15.86 4.86 -28.00
CA ARG A 356 14.55 4.47 -27.49
C ARG A 356 13.70 5.68 -27.11
N GLY A 357 12.39 5.60 -27.25
CA GLY A 357 11.46 6.71 -27.10
C GLY A 357 11.41 7.31 -25.69
N GLY A 358 11.60 6.48 -24.64
CA GLY A 358 11.63 6.96 -23.27
C GLY A 358 12.83 7.86 -22.91
N HIS A 359 13.82 7.98 -23.83
CA HIS A 359 14.93 8.94 -23.71
C HIS A 359 14.73 10.20 -24.58
N ASP A 360 13.64 10.24 -25.35
CA ASP A 360 13.33 11.40 -26.21
C ASP A 360 12.30 12.32 -25.54
N PRO A 361 12.68 13.53 -25.14
CA PRO A 361 11.78 14.44 -24.42
C PRO A 361 10.54 14.83 -25.21
N TYR A 362 10.61 14.90 -26.55
CA TYR A 362 9.44 15.22 -27.38
C TYR A 362 8.40 14.08 -27.35
N LYS A 363 8.86 12.85 -27.51
CA LYS A 363 7.99 11.67 -27.49
C LYS A 363 7.35 11.49 -26.12
N VAL A 364 8.10 11.69 -25.04
CA VAL A 364 7.61 11.63 -23.66
C VAL A 364 6.61 12.75 -23.39
N TYR A 365 6.92 13.99 -23.81
CA TYR A 365 6.00 15.13 -23.67
C TYR A 365 4.66 14.88 -24.40
N ALA A 366 4.70 14.41 -25.64
CA ALA A 366 3.50 14.10 -26.40
C ALA A 366 2.63 13.05 -25.71
N ALA A 367 3.25 11.98 -25.16
CA ALA A 367 2.54 10.94 -24.42
C ALA A 367 1.91 11.47 -23.12
N TYR A 368 2.62 12.28 -22.37
CA TYR A 368 2.10 12.88 -21.13
C TYR A 368 0.99 13.89 -21.43
N HIS A 369 1.16 14.70 -22.45
CA HIS A 369 0.14 15.65 -22.89
C HIS A 369 -1.16 14.93 -23.30
N GLN A 370 -1.06 13.84 -24.03
CA GLN A 370 -2.22 13.04 -24.40
C GLN A 370 -2.87 12.40 -23.17
N ALA A 371 -2.06 11.85 -22.24
CA ALA A 371 -2.54 11.21 -21.04
C ALA A 371 -3.32 12.14 -20.11
N VAL A 372 -2.84 13.37 -19.87
CA VAL A 372 -3.53 14.32 -18.97
C VAL A 372 -4.83 14.85 -19.56
N ASN A 373 -4.95 14.85 -20.89
CA ASN A 373 -6.14 15.31 -21.61
C ASN A 373 -7.14 14.19 -21.94
N HIS A 374 -6.71 12.91 -21.83
CA HIS A 374 -7.59 11.77 -22.09
C HIS A 374 -8.71 11.71 -21.05
N LYS A 375 -9.92 11.36 -21.49
CA LYS A 375 -11.12 11.28 -20.65
C LYS A 375 -11.78 9.91 -20.72
N GLY A 376 -12.39 9.53 -19.60
CA GLY A 376 -13.22 8.32 -19.54
C GLY A 376 -12.44 7.00 -19.39
N GLN A 377 -11.11 7.04 -19.35
CA GLN A 377 -10.27 5.86 -19.13
C GLN A 377 -8.99 6.25 -18.38
N PRO A 378 -8.45 5.37 -17.51
CA PRO A 378 -7.07 5.52 -17.03
C PRO A 378 -6.09 5.36 -18.20
N THR A 379 -4.90 5.95 -18.07
CA THR A 379 -3.86 5.85 -19.10
C THR A 379 -2.62 5.13 -18.59
N VAL A 380 -2.08 4.22 -19.40
CA VAL A 380 -0.75 3.65 -19.19
C VAL A 380 0.19 4.08 -20.32
N ILE A 381 1.40 4.49 -19.95
CA ILE A 381 2.48 4.87 -20.87
C ILE A 381 3.58 3.81 -20.75
N LEU A 382 3.77 3.02 -21.80
CA LEU A 382 4.81 2.02 -21.91
C LEU A 382 6.04 2.64 -22.55
N ALA A 383 6.97 3.14 -21.71
CA ALA A 383 8.13 3.90 -22.17
C ALA A 383 9.37 3.00 -22.27
N LYS A 384 9.80 2.68 -23.50
CA LYS A 384 11.01 1.88 -23.73
C LYS A 384 12.26 2.70 -23.44
N THR A 385 13.09 2.22 -22.52
CA THR A 385 14.32 2.86 -22.08
C THR A 385 15.51 1.89 -22.09
N ILE A 386 16.68 2.34 -21.65
CA ILE A 386 17.89 1.55 -21.50
C ILE A 386 18.33 1.56 -20.05
N LYS A 387 18.45 0.40 -19.42
CA LYS A 387 18.93 0.30 -18.04
C LYS A 387 20.36 0.83 -17.92
N GLY A 388 20.59 1.72 -16.95
CA GLY A 388 21.90 2.35 -16.78
C GLY A 388 22.29 3.30 -17.92
N TYR A 389 21.34 3.95 -18.58
CA TYR A 389 21.60 4.86 -19.70
C TYR A 389 22.65 5.92 -19.37
N GLY A 390 23.75 5.90 -20.11
CA GLY A 390 24.87 6.82 -19.96
C GLY A 390 25.96 6.38 -18.96
N THR A 391 25.79 5.29 -18.23
CA THR A 391 26.78 4.86 -17.22
C THR A 391 28.00 4.12 -17.79
N GLY A 392 28.22 4.19 -19.11
CA GLY A 392 29.42 3.64 -19.77
C GLY A 392 29.35 2.14 -19.99
N SER A 393 30.41 1.42 -19.65
CA SER A 393 30.59 -0.01 -19.96
C SER A 393 29.51 -0.93 -19.36
N GLY A 394 28.74 -0.48 -18.38
CA GLY A 394 27.63 -1.19 -17.78
C GLY A 394 26.27 -0.99 -18.47
N GLU A 395 26.15 -0.02 -19.40
CA GLU A 395 24.87 0.32 -20.06
C GLU A 395 24.26 -0.89 -20.75
N ALA A 396 22.98 -1.18 -20.50
CA ALA A 396 22.21 -2.31 -21.03
C ALA A 396 22.71 -3.73 -20.64
N LYS A 397 23.79 -3.86 -19.87
CA LYS A 397 24.30 -5.16 -19.42
C LYS A 397 23.60 -5.63 -18.15
N ASN A 398 23.58 -6.95 -17.92
CA ASN A 398 22.94 -7.51 -16.71
C ASN A 398 23.58 -7.01 -15.40
N ILE A 399 24.88 -6.67 -15.42
CA ILE A 399 25.58 -6.08 -14.26
C ILE A 399 25.19 -4.64 -13.97
N ALA A 400 24.44 -3.97 -14.85
CA ALA A 400 24.06 -2.56 -14.71
C ALA A 400 23.37 -2.23 -13.37
N HIS A 401 22.64 -3.18 -12.80
CA HIS A 401 21.95 -2.99 -11.51
C HIS A 401 22.93 -2.80 -10.34
N ASN A 402 24.04 -3.53 -10.34
CA ASN A 402 25.00 -3.60 -9.24
C ASN A 402 26.26 -2.74 -9.47
N VAL A 403 26.19 -1.71 -10.31
CA VAL A 403 27.33 -0.80 -10.55
C VAL A 403 27.61 0.00 -9.28
N LYS A 404 28.52 -0.52 -8.43
CA LYS A 404 29.00 0.15 -7.22
C LYS A 404 30.22 1.06 -7.47
N LYS A 405 30.95 0.82 -8.54
CA LYS A 405 32.14 1.61 -8.94
C LYS A 405 32.06 1.88 -10.42
N VAL A 406 32.32 3.13 -10.79
CA VAL A 406 32.49 3.58 -12.17
C VAL A 406 33.95 3.95 -12.32
N ASP A 407 34.66 3.37 -13.29
CA ASP A 407 36.02 3.72 -13.57
C ASP A 407 36.14 5.14 -14.16
N VAL A 408 37.34 5.73 -14.11
CA VAL A 408 37.59 7.12 -14.54
C VAL A 408 37.27 7.36 -16.01
N ASP A 409 37.48 6.37 -16.86
CA ASP A 409 37.17 6.46 -18.29
C ASP A 409 35.67 6.48 -18.54
N SER A 410 34.91 5.66 -17.80
CA SER A 410 33.44 5.68 -17.81
C SER A 410 32.90 7.00 -17.25
N LEU A 411 33.50 7.56 -16.20
CA LEU A 411 33.11 8.89 -15.67
C LEU A 411 33.39 9.99 -16.69
N ARG A 412 34.52 9.92 -17.40
CA ARG A 412 34.88 10.85 -18.49
C ARG A 412 33.88 10.75 -19.63
N ALA A 413 33.56 9.53 -20.06
CA ALA A 413 32.56 9.29 -21.10
C ALA A 413 31.18 9.82 -20.70
N PHE A 414 30.78 9.63 -19.43
CA PHE A 414 29.51 10.18 -18.89
C PHE A 414 29.51 11.70 -18.92
N ARG A 415 30.57 12.35 -18.37
CA ARG A 415 30.73 13.79 -18.38
C ARG A 415 30.61 14.35 -19.79
N ASP A 416 31.34 13.76 -20.75
CA ASP A 416 31.41 14.25 -22.14
C ASP A 416 30.05 14.02 -22.86
N LYS A 417 29.40 12.87 -22.65
CA LYS A 417 28.09 12.58 -23.22
C LYS A 417 27.02 13.61 -22.79
N PHE A 418 27.09 14.07 -21.56
CA PHE A 418 26.13 14.97 -20.94
C PHE A 418 26.60 16.42 -20.77
N ASP A 419 27.74 16.79 -21.33
CA ASP A 419 28.31 18.16 -21.28
C ASP A 419 28.44 18.70 -19.84
N ILE A 420 28.91 17.88 -18.90
CA ILE A 420 29.01 18.24 -17.49
C ILE A 420 30.24 19.14 -17.27
N PRO A 421 30.12 20.32 -16.62
CA PRO A 421 31.21 21.29 -16.46
C PRO A 421 32.20 20.90 -15.33
N VAL A 422 32.69 19.65 -15.35
CA VAL A 422 33.69 19.14 -14.39
C VAL A 422 35.01 18.88 -15.10
N LYS A 423 36.11 19.41 -14.55
CA LYS A 423 37.45 19.25 -15.12
C LYS A 423 37.98 17.83 -14.90
N ASP A 424 38.88 17.36 -15.78
CA ASP A 424 39.50 16.03 -15.67
C ASP A 424 40.13 15.78 -14.30
N ALA A 425 40.84 16.79 -13.75
CA ALA A 425 41.51 16.71 -12.46
C ALA A 425 40.52 16.52 -11.26
N ASP A 426 39.26 16.80 -11.45
CA ASP A 426 38.23 16.73 -10.40
C ASP A 426 37.26 15.56 -10.57
N LEU A 427 37.34 14.83 -11.70
CA LEU A 427 36.43 13.72 -12.00
C LEU A 427 36.38 12.66 -10.88
N GLU A 428 37.52 12.27 -10.36
CA GLU A 428 37.61 11.27 -9.28
C GLU A 428 37.03 11.75 -7.94
N LYS A 429 36.94 13.08 -7.77
CA LYS A 429 36.37 13.68 -6.56
C LYS A 429 34.83 13.66 -6.60
N LEU A 430 34.26 13.49 -7.82
CA LEU A 430 32.79 13.50 -8.05
C LEU A 430 32.12 14.73 -7.41
N PRO A 431 32.57 15.97 -7.74
CA PRO A 431 32.03 17.17 -7.10
C PRO A 431 30.56 17.31 -7.46
N PHE A 432 29.75 17.72 -6.50
CA PHE A 432 28.37 18.14 -6.80
C PHE A 432 28.41 19.46 -7.57
N TYR A 433 27.51 19.62 -8.50
CA TYR A 433 27.39 20.83 -9.28
C TYR A 433 26.02 21.45 -9.15
N LYS A 434 25.98 22.67 -8.67
CA LYS A 434 24.76 23.47 -8.56
C LYS A 434 24.96 24.76 -9.35
N PRO A 435 24.05 25.15 -10.26
CA PRO A 435 24.10 26.44 -10.94
C PRO A 435 24.11 27.59 -9.92
N GLU A 436 24.86 28.64 -10.23
CA GLU A 436 24.90 29.85 -9.40
C GLU A 436 23.49 30.46 -9.27
N GLU A 437 23.21 31.05 -8.11
CA GLU A 437 21.98 31.79 -7.88
C GLU A 437 21.80 32.91 -8.90
N GLY A 438 20.63 33.00 -9.51
CA GLY A 438 20.34 33.97 -10.56
C GLY A 438 20.87 33.62 -11.95
N SER A 439 21.57 32.47 -12.13
CA SER A 439 21.91 31.94 -13.45
C SER A 439 20.67 31.63 -14.30
N ALA A 440 20.86 31.41 -15.58
CA ALA A 440 19.79 31.09 -16.51
C ALA A 440 19.11 29.76 -16.13
N GLU A 441 19.89 28.76 -15.71
CA GLU A 441 19.42 27.45 -15.26
C GLU A 441 18.58 27.56 -13.99
N ALA A 442 19.05 28.31 -12.98
CA ALA A 442 18.33 28.50 -11.72
C ALA A 442 17.00 29.23 -11.95
N LYS A 443 17.00 30.27 -12.79
CA LYS A 443 15.75 30.98 -13.18
C LYS A 443 14.78 30.07 -13.91
N TYR A 444 15.25 29.30 -14.89
CA TYR A 444 14.41 28.38 -15.64
C TYR A 444 13.75 27.33 -14.74
N LEU A 445 14.53 26.73 -13.82
CA LEU A 445 14.00 25.79 -12.83
C LEU A 445 12.89 26.40 -11.98
N ALA A 446 13.11 27.61 -11.45
CA ALA A 446 12.16 28.34 -10.63
C ALA A 446 10.89 28.68 -11.42
N GLU A 447 11.02 29.18 -12.66
CA GLU A 447 9.90 29.50 -13.54
C GLU A 447 9.05 28.28 -13.88
N ARG A 448 9.68 27.13 -14.21
CA ARG A 448 8.93 25.88 -14.49
C ARG A 448 8.11 25.42 -13.27
N ARG A 449 8.70 25.43 -12.11
CA ARG A 449 8.00 25.03 -10.88
C ARG A 449 6.95 26.05 -10.43
N ALA A 450 7.22 27.33 -10.58
CA ALA A 450 6.24 28.40 -10.30
C ALA A 450 5.00 28.27 -11.23
N ALA A 451 5.20 27.96 -12.51
CA ALA A 451 4.09 27.72 -13.45
C ALA A 451 3.23 26.51 -13.09
N LEU A 452 3.74 25.56 -12.29
CA LEU A 452 3.08 24.37 -11.81
C LEU A 452 2.69 24.46 -10.31
N GLY A 453 2.62 25.66 -9.77
CA GLY A 453 2.15 25.93 -8.40
C GLY A 453 3.21 25.76 -7.31
N GLY A 454 4.44 25.32 -7.61
CA GLY A 454 5.50 25.16 -6.63
C GLY A 454 6.28 23.86 -6.76
N PHE A 455 6.98 23.50 -5.71
CA PHE A 455 7.87 22.33 -5.72
C PHE A 455 7.12 20.99 -5.51
N MET A 456 7.69 19.92 -6.07
CA MET A 456 7.27 18.53 -5.89
C MET A 456 8.52 17.63 -5.69
N PRO A 457 8.44 16.52 -4.93
CA PRO A 457 7.35 16.13 -4.04
C PRO A 457 7.21 17.08 -2.84
N VAL A 458 6.03 17.18 -2.29
CA VAL A 458 5.74 17.91 -1.06
C VAL A 458 4.66 17.14 -0.30
N ARG A 459 4.77 17.10 1.03
CA ARG A 459 3.81 16.40 1.90
C ARG A 459 3.33 17.33 3.00
N ARG A 460 2.04 17.28 3.27
CA ARG A 460 1.43 17.95 4.42
C ARG A 460 1.48 16.99 5.63
N GLN A 461 2.02 17.45 6.74
CA GLN A 461 2.09 16.65 7.97
C GLN A 461 0.80 16.68 8.78
N LYS A 462 0.08 17.78 8.75
CA LYS A 462 -1.17 18.00 9.49
C LYS A 462 -2.24 18.62 8.59
N SER A 463 -3.50 18.41 8.94
CA SER A 463 -4.68 18.94 8.25
C SER A 463 -5.49 19.85 9.17
N MET A 464 -6.67 20.28 8.71
CA MET A 464 -7.65 20.92 9.57
C MET A 464 -8.02 20.01 10.75
N SER A 465 -8.20 20.56 11.92
CA SER A 465 -8.73 19.81 13.08
C SER A 465 -10.24 19.61 12.94
N VAL A 466 -10.72 18.44 13.31
CA VAL A 466 -12.16 18.10 13.37
C VAL A 466 -12.46 17.62 14.79
N PRO A 467 -13.46 18.19 15.47
CA PRO A 467 -13.81 17.77 16.81
C PRO A 467 -14.38 16.34 16.80
N VAL A 468 -13.98 15.55 17.78
CA VAL A 468 -14.50 14.20 17.99
C VAL A 468 -15.59 14.26 19.08
N PRO A 469 -16.78 13.64 18.84
CA PRO A 469 -17.85 13.64 19.83
C PRO A 469 -17.38 13.09 21.19
N PRO A 470 -17.91 13.65 22.30
CA PRO A 470 -17.56 13.16 23.64
C PRO A 470 -18.08 11.73 23.85
N LEU A 471 -17.50 11.02 24.83
CA LEU A 471 -17.81 9.62 25.09
C LEU A 471 -19.31 9.40 25.43
N GLU A 472 -19.96 10.40 26.03
CA GLU A 472 -21.39 10.40 26.38
C GLU A 472 -22.30 10.23 25.17
N THR A 473 -21.84 10.57 23.96
CA THR A 473 -22.57 10.28 22.71
C THR A 473 -22.82 8.78 22.52
N LEU A 474 -21.96 7.95 23.09
CA LEU A 474 -22.03 6.50 23.06
C LEU A 474 -22.66 5.91 24.34
N LYS A 475 -23.42 6.71 25.11
CA LYS A 475 -24.01 6.33 26.40
C LYS A 475 -24.73 4.97 26.37
N ALA A 476 -25.42 4.63 25.28
CA ALA A 476 -26.07 3.33 25.15
C ALA A 476 -25.10 2.12 25.21
N MET A 477 -23.82 2.32 24.91
CA MET A 477 -22.78 1.29 25.06
C MET A 477 -22.20 1.29 26.46
N LEU A 478 -22.21 2.45 27.15
CA LEU A 478 -21.67 2.61 28.50
C LEU A 478 -22.63 2.09 29.58
N ASP A 479 -23.93 2.25 29.37
CA ASP A 479 -24.97 1.86 30.36
C ASP A 479 -25.27 0.35 30.34
N GLY A 480 -24.71 -0.41 29.40
CA GLY A 480 -24.98 -1.82 29.22
C GLY A 480 -26.22 -2.13 28.37
N SER A 481 -26.50 -3.42 28.13
CA SER A 481 -27.60 -3.88 27.24
C SER A 481 -28.91 -4.27 27.96
N GLY A 482 -28.96 -4.13 29.28
CA GLY A 482 -30.05 -4.70 30.11
C GLY A 482 -30.04 -6.22 29.93
N ASP A 483 -31.23 -6.82 29.68
CA ASP A 483 -31.39 -8.26 29.47
C ASP A 483 -31.09 -8.71 28.01
N ARG A 484 -30.73 -7.80 27.14
CA ARG A 484 -30.48 -8.12 25.73
C ARG A 484 -29.06 -8.61 25.53
N GLU A 485 -28.94 -9.77 24.90
CA GLU A 485 -27.68 -10.32 24.47
C GLU A 485 -27.26 -9.68 23.13
N ILE A 486 -26.08 -9.10 23.05
CA ILE A 486 -25.48 -8.58 21.84
C ILE A 486 -23.99 -8.97 21.76
N SER A 487 -23.50 -9.11 20.55
CA SER A 487 -22.08 -9.35 20.30
C SER A 487 -21.29 -8.03 20.24
N THR A 488 -19.96 -8.10 20.37
CA THR A 488 -19.11 -6.93 20.15
C THR A 488 -19.15 -6.47 18.70
N THR A 489 -19.40 -7.36 17.72
CA THR A 489 -19.68 -6.97 16.32
C THR A 489 -20.91 -6.07 16.24
N MET A 490 -22.00 -6.42 16.90
CA MET A 490 -23.21 -5.57 16.92
C MET A 490 -22.99 -4.28 17.71
N ALA A 491 -22.17 -4.31 18.76
CA ALA A 491 -21.76 -3.09 19.47
C ALA A 491 -21.00 -2.14 18.53
N PHE A 492 -20.05 -2.66 17.75
CA PHE A 492 -19.33 -1.90 16.73
C PHE A 492 -20.30 -1.24 15.74
N VAL A 493 -21.22 -2.00 15.15
CA VAL A 493 -22.20 -1.45 14.19
C VAL A 493 -23.04 -0.31 14.81
N ARG A 494 -23.44 -0.46 16.08
CA ARG A 494 -24.19 0.58 16.80
C ARG A 494 -23.34 1.82 17.07
N ILE A 495 -22.07 1.65 17.43
CA ILE A 495 -21.12 2.76 17.62
C ILE A 495 -20.98 3.55 16.33
N ILE A 496 -20.69 2.90 15.20
CA ILE A 496 -20.56 3.57 13.91
C ILE A 496 -21.88 4.24 13.50
N SER A 497 -23.00 3.56 13.66
CA SER A 497 -24.34 4.12 13.38
C SER A 497 -24.67 5.35 14.21
N GLN A 498 -24.06 5.50 15.37
CA GLN A 498 -24.20 6.69 16.21
C GLN A 498 -23.22 7.80 15.77
N LEU A 499 -21.97 7.46 15.53
CA LEU A 499 -20.95 8.43 15.14
C LEU A 499 -21.23 9.08 13.77
N VAL A 500 -21.80 8.36 12.81
CA VAL A 500 -22.17 8.93 11.49
C VAL A 500 -23.29 9.98 11.57
N LYS A 501 -23.98 10.11 12.70
CA LYS A 501 -24.97 11.17 12.92
C LYS A 501 -24.37 12.49 13.35
N ASP A 502 -23.09 12.49 13.77
CA ASP A 502 -22.40 13.73 14.11
C ASP A 502 -22.24 14.60 12.86
N LYS A 503 -22.37 15.92 13.03
CA LYS A 503 -22.38 16.85 11.89
C LYS A 503 -20.99 17.12 11.31
N GLU A 504 -19.95 17.04 12.14
CA GLU A 504 -18.57 17.36 11.76
C GLU A 504 -17.80 16.06 11.40
N LEU A 505 -17.80 15.09 12.29
CA LEU A 505 -17.10 13.81 12.10
C LEU A 505 -17.88 12.85 11.20
N GLY A 506 -19.22 12.79 11.32
CA GLY A 506 -20.05 11.80 10.64
C GLY A 506 -19.83 11.72 9.13
N PRO A 507 -19.81 12.83 8.37
CA PRO A 507 -19.51 12.80 6.94
C PRO A 507 -18.11 12.29 6.59
N ARG A 508 -17.18 12.28 7.54
CA ARG A 508 -15.77 11.88 7.37
C ARG A 508 -15.51 10.42 7.72
N ILE A 509 -16.49 9.74 8.30
CA ILE A 509 -16.40 8.29 8.56
C ILE A 509 -16.54 7.55 7.24
N VAL A 510 -15.62 6.62 6.97
CA VAL A 510 -15.60 5.81 5.75
C VAL A 510 -15.66 4.33 6.12
N PRO A 511 -16.87 3.72 6.15
CA PRO A 511 -16.99 2.29 6.30
C PRO A 511 -16.49 1.59 5.04
N ILE A 512 -15.61 0.60 5.20
CA ILE A 512 -15.02 -0.18 4.11
C ILE A 512 -15.30 -1.66 4.38
N VAL A 513 -15.86 -2.36 3.40
CA VAL A 513 -16.24 -3.76 3.52
C VAL A 513 -15.84 -4.57 2.28
N PRO A 514 -15.35 -5.80 2.43
CA PRO A 514 -15.01 -6.70 1.34
C PRO A 514 -16.15 -7.70 1.07
N ASP A 515 -17.34 -7.22 0.68
CA ASP A 515 -18.55 -8.02 0.41
C ASP A 515 -19.15 -8.74 1.65
N GLU A 516 -18.87 -8.26 2.86
CA GLU A 516 -19.22 -8.95 4.11
C GLU A 516 -20.17 -8.14 5.02
N ALA A 517 -20.77 -7.07 4.49
CA ALA A 517 -21.60 -6.17 5.30
C ALA A 517 -22.76 -6.88 6.00
N ARG A 518 -23.41 -7.84 5.33
CA ARG A 518 -24.54 -8.62 5.92
C ARG A 518 -24.04 -9.57 7.02
N THR A 519 -22.89 -10.18 6.85
CA THR A 519 -22.26 -11.04 7.88
C THR A 519 -21.98 -10.28 9.16
N PHE A 520 -21.57 -9.01 9.02
CA PHE A 520 -21.29 -8.14 10.17
C PHE A 520 -22.51 -7.35 10.68
N GLY A 521 -23.71 -7.56 10.09
CA GLY A 521 -24.93 -6.86 10.49
C GLY A 521 -24.95 -5.38 10.10
N MET A 522 -24.19 -4.99 9.07
CA MET A 522 -24.08 -3.61 8.59
C MET A 522 -25.09 -3.26 7.49
N GLU A 523 -25.91 -4.20 7.03
CA GLU A 523 -26.87 -4.00 5.93
C GLU A 523 -27.86 -2.85 6.19
N GLY A 524 -28.16 -2.56 7.46
CA GLY A 524 -28.97 -1.39 7.84
C GLY A 524 -28.35 -0.05 7.43
N MET A 525 -27.03 0.00 7.26
CA MET A 525 -26.32 1.20 6.85
C MET A 525 -26.42 1.47 5.34
N PHE A 526 -26.77 0.47 4.51
CA PHE A 526 -26.94 0.65 3.06
C PHE A 526 -27.97 1.74 2.74
N ARG A 527 -29.12 1.71 3.43
CA ARG A 527 -30.15 2.72 3.24
C ARG A 527 -29.74 4.09 3.79
N GLN A 528 -29.06 4.13 4.93
CA GLN A 528 -28.69 5.35 5.61
C GLN A 528 -27.56 6.10 4.89
N LEU A 529 -26.50 5.39 4.51
CA LEU A 529 -25.25 5.96 4.00
C LEU A 529 -25.12 5.81 2.49
N GLY A 530 -25.68 4.75 1.91
CA GLY A 530 -25.47 4.34 0.53
C GLY A 530 -24.09 3.74 0.30
N ILE A 531 -24.00 2.85 -0.68
CA ILE A 531 -22.75 2.30 -1.20
C ILE A 531 -22.26 3.22 -2.31
N TYR A 532 -21.02 3.63 -2.28
CA TYR A 532 -20.45 4.48 -3.32
C TYR A 532 -20.39 3.76 -4.67
N SER A 533 -20.97 4.40 -5.68
CA SER A 533 -20.83 4.01 -7.07
C SER A 533 -20.64 5.26 -7.94
N SER A 534 -19.55 5.33 -8.73
CA SER A 534 -19.24 6.49 -9.57
C SER A 534 -20.36 6.84 -10.58
N VAL A 535 -21.16 5.85 -10.97
CA VAL A 535 -22.29 6.00 -11.90
C VAL A 535 -23.67 6.03 -11.20
N GLY A 536 -23.71 5.74 -9.91
CA GLY A 536 -24.95 5.51 -9.15
C GLY A 536 -25.57 4.15 -9.44
N GLN A 537 -26.82 3.95 -9.09
CA GLN A 537 -27.53 2.69 -9.28
C GLN A 537 -28.35 2.70 -10.58
N LEU A 538 -27.91 1.96 -11.59
CA LEU A 538 -28.50 1.91 -12.92
C LEU A 538 -29.57 0.81 -13.09
N TYR A 539 -29.88 0.08 -12.02
CA TYR A 539 -30.82 -1.05 -11.99
C TYR A 539 -31.70 -0.94 -10.76
N GLU A 540 -32.81 -1.65 -10.77
CA GLU A 540 -33.69 -1.83 -9.61
C GLU A 540 -33.16 -3.03 -8.79
N PRO A 541 -32.82 -2.84 -7.50
CA PRO A 541 -32.33 -3.95 -6.69
C PRO A 541 -33.43 -4.98 -6.44
N VAL A 542 -33.07 -6.26 -6.48
CA VAL A 542 -34.01 -7.39 -6.31
C VAL A 542 -34.67 -7.45 -4.94
N ASP A 543 -34.03 -6.82 -3.96
CA ASP A 543 -34.48 -6.74 -2.56
C ASP A 543 -35.13 -5.37 -2.21
N LYS A 544 -35.55 -4.59 -3.22
CA LYS A 544 -36.12 -3.24 -3.05
C LYS A 544 -37.29 -3.20 -2.06
N ASP A 545 -38.09 -4.30 -1.99
CA ASP A 545 -39.23 -4.42 -1.08
C ASP A 545 -38.82 -4.68 0.37
N GLN A 546 -37.54 -4.95 0.63
CA GLN A 546 -36.99 -5.14 1.97
C GLN A 546 -36.67 -3.80 2.63
N VAL A 547 -36.73 -3.75 3.96
CA VAL A 547 -36.38 -2.53 4.73
C VAL A 547 -34.90 -2.14 4.58
N MET A 548 -34.02 -3.15 4.41
CA MET A 548 -32.56 -3.00 4.32
C MET A 548 -32.07 -3.52 2.96
N PHE A 549 -32.54 -2.88 1.89
CA PHE A 549 -32.15 -3.24 0.52
C PHE A 549 -30.77 -2.69 0.13
N TYR A 550 -30.16 -3.33 -0.83
CA TYR A 550 -28.87 -2.92 -1.42
C TYR A 550 -29.03 -1.60 -2.19
N ARG A 551 -28.32 -0.55 -1.78
CA ARG A 551 -28.46 0.78 -2.35
C ARG A 551 -27.10 1.38 -2.73
N GLU A 552 -26.90 1.62 -4.02
CA GLU A 552 -25.77 2.36 -4.58
C GLU A 552 -26.14 3.84 -4.81
N ASP A 553 -25.17 4.73 -4.58
CA ASP A 553 -25.34 6.18 -4.75
C ASP A 553 -24.00 6.83 -5.12
N LYS A 554 -24.05 7.86 -5.99
CA LYS A 554 -22.85 8.64 -6.34
C LYS A 554 -22.22 9.33 -5.13
N LYS A 555 -23.03 9.65 -4.14
CA LYS A 555 -22.63 10.24 -2.86
C LYS A 555 -22.59 9.22 -1.73
N GLY A 556 -22.65 7.94 -2.05
CA GLY A 556 -22.58 6.86 -1.09
C GLY A 556 -21.33 6.99 -0.20
N GLN A 557 -21.47 6.62 1.05
CA GLN A 557 -20.39 6.76 2.05
C GLN A 557 -19.64 5.45 2.27
N ILE A 558 -20.29 4.32 2.05
CA ILE A 558 -19.68 2.99 2.21
C ILE A 558 -18.87 2.65 0.96
N LEU A 559 -17.64 2.18 1.15
CA LEU A 559 -16.84 1.57 0.09
C LEU A 559 -16.99 0.04 0.17
N GLU A 560 -17.75 -0.49 -0.78
CA GLU A 560 -17.92 -1.93 -1.00
C GLU A 560 -16.90 -2.40 -2.02
N GLU A 561 -15.89 -3.17 -1.57
CA GLU A 561 -14.71 -3.47 -2.40
C GLU A 561 -14.80 -4.83 -3.11
N GLY A 562 -15.82 -5.62 -2.80
CA GLY A 562 -15.91 -7.00 -3.24
C GLY A 562 -14.95 -7.91 -2.47
N ILE A 563 -14.86 -9.18 -2.84
CA ILE A 563 -13.95 -10.15 -2.20
C ILE A 563 -12.50 -9.82 -2.58
N ASN A 564 -11.98 -8.75 -1.98
CA ASN A 564 -10.68 -8.16 -2.32
C ASN A 564 -10.08 -7.40 -1.12
N GLU A 565 -9.44 -8.11 -0.22
CA GLU A 565 -8.85 -7.54 0.98
C GLU A 565 -7.69 -6.57 0.65
N ALA A 566 -6.92 -6.86 -0.39
CA ALA A 566 -5.84 -5.97 -0.83
C ALA A 566 -6.37 -4.63 -1.34
N GLY A 567 -7.47 -4.65 -2.10
CA GLY A 567 -8.17 -3.44 -2.54
C GLY A 567 -8.80 -2.68 -1.39
N ALA A 568 -9.50 -3.39 -0.49
CA ALA A 568 -10.10 -2.77 0.70
C ALA A 568 -9.05 -2.09 1.59
N MET A 569 -7.90 -2.74 1.80
CA MET A 569 -6.79 -2.14 2.55
C MET A 569 -6.19 -0.94 1.82
N SER A 570 -6.08 -0.98 0.49
CA SER A 570 -5.60 0.16 -0.31
C SER A 570 -6.59 1.34 -0.27
N SER A 571 -7.90 1.09 -0.28
CA SER A 571 -8.93 2.11 -0.02
C SER A 571 -8.82 2.70 1.37
N TRP A 572 -8.54 1.86 2.38
CA TRP A 572 -8.33 2.30 3.74
C TRP A 572 -7.10 3.20 3.85
N ILE A 573 -5.99 2.84 3.21
CA ILE A 573 -4.77 3.69 3.15
C ILE A 573 -5.09 5.03 2.48
N ALA A 574 -5.83 5.01 1.37
CA ALA A 574 -6.19 6.23 0.66
C ALA A 574 -7.04 7.17 1.53
N ALA A 575 -8.02 6.63 2.24
CA ALA A 575 -8.83 7.39 3.19
C ALA A 575 -8.00 7.88 4.39
N GLY A 576 -7.18 6.99 4.97
CA GLY A 576 -6.36 7.28 6.15
C GLY A 576 -5.22 8.27 5.90
N THR A 577 -4.79 8.45 4.65
CA THR A 577 -3.78 9.44 4.25
C THR A 577 -4.37 10.73 3.67
N SER A 578 -5.70 10.84 3.57
CA SER A 578 -6.37 11.98 2.93
C SER A 578 -6.16 13.31 3.66
N TYR A 579 -5.83 13.29 4.95
CA TYR A 579 -5.39 14.47 5.69
C TYR A 579 -4.13 15.09 5.05
N SER A 580 -3.20 14.26 4.63
CA SER A 580 -1.95 14.66 4.00
C SER A 580 -2.13 14.97 2.51
N THR A 581 -2.84 14.12 1.76
CA THR A 581 -2.97 14.21 0.31
C THR A 581 -3.97 15.28 -0.14
N HIS A 582 -5.05 15.49 0.62
CA HIS A 582 -6.16 16.36 0.23
C HIS A 582 -6.53 17.43 1.27
N ASN A 583 -5.81 17.53 2.39
CA ASN A 583 -6.20 18.38 3.52
C ASN A 583 -7.61 18.07 4.06
N GLN A 584 -8.05 16.82 3.92
CA GLN A 584 -9.36 16.33 4.36
C GLN A 584 -9.15 15.14 5.29
N PRO A 585 -9.19 15.34 6.62
CA PRO A 585 -9.07 14.23 7.56
C PRO A 585 -10.31 13.35 7.43
N MET A 586 -10.12 12.11 7.05
CA MET A 586 -11.15 11.07 6.99
C MET A 586 -10.83 9.98 8.01
N LEU A 587 -11.85 9.31 8.51
CA LEU A 587 -11.71 8.26 9.50
C LEU A 587 -12.26 6.94 8.95
N PRO A 588 -11.42 6.14 8.28
CA PRO A 588 -11.84 4.85 7.74
C PRO A 588 -11.97 3.78 8.82
N PHE A 589 -12.99 2.95 8.66
CA PHE A 589 -13.23 1.71 9.39
C PHE A 589 -13.32 0.58 8.39
N TYR A 590 -12.27 -0.23 8.29
CA TYR A 590 -12.25 -1.42 7.44
C TYR A 590 -12.52 -2.64 8.30
N ILE A 591 -13.65 -3.30 8.09
CA ILE A 591 -14.03 -4.55 8.76
C ILE A 591 -13.84 -5.73 7.81
N PHE A 592 -13.23 -6.79 8.32
CA PHE A 592 -12.89 -8.00 7.56
C PHE A 592 -12.88 -9.22 8.50
N TYR A 593 -12.91 -10.42 7.96
CA TYR A 593 -12.61 -11.61 8.77
C TYR A 593 -11.18 -11.51 9.32
N SER A 594 -11.03 -11.57 10.64
CA SER A 594 -9.72 -11.38 11.28
C SER A 594 -8.66 -12.36 10.79
N MET A 595 -9.08 -13.59 10.46
CA MET A 595 -8.19 -14.61 9.88
C MET A 595 -7.58 -14.18 8.54
N PHE A 596 -8.33 -13.47 7.70
CA PHE A 596 -7.87 -13.04 6.37
C PHE A 596 -7.26 -11.64 6.33
N GLY A 597 -7.08 -11.00 7.49
CA GLY A 597 -6.46 -9.70 7.62
C GLY A 597 -4.94 -9.75 7.44
N PHE A 598 -4.20 -9.59 8.53
CA PHE A 598 -2.74 -9.40 8.50
C PHE A 598 -1.96 -10.49 7.75
N GLN A 599 -2.39 -11.73 7.75
CA GLN A 599 -1.71 -12.77 6.98
C GLN A 599 -1.88 -12.63 5.46
N ARG A 600 -2.91 -11.91 4.97
CA ARG A 600 -3.15 -11.67 3.54
C ARG A 600 -2.72 -10.28 3.10
N ILE A 601 -2.82 -9.27 3.98
CA ILE A 601 -2.55 -7.87 3.68
C ILE A 601 -1.38 -7.30 4.51
N GLY A 602 -0.51 -8.15 5.04
CA GLY A 602 0.55 -7.74 5.99
C GLY A 602 1.46 -6.66 5.44
N ASP A 603 1.90 -6.77 4.18
CA ASP A 603 2.75 -5.78 3.53
C ASP A 603 2.01 -4.43 3.33
N LEU A 604 0.74 -4.47 2.90
CA LEU A 604 -0.10 -3.26 2.83
C LEU A 604 -0.35 -2.64 4.21
N ALA A 605 -0.52 -3.46 5.25
CA ALA A 605 -0.67 -2.96 6.61
C ALA A 605 0.62 -2.31 7.13
N TRP A 606 1.77 -2.86 6.77
CA TRP A 606 3.07 -2.23 7.03
C TRP A 606 3.19 -0.92 6.27
N ALA A 607 2.88 -0.91 4.95
CA ALA A 607 2.88 0.29 4.14
C ALA A 607 1.91 1.38 4.66
N ALA A 608 0.80 0.99 5.28
CA ALA A 608 -0.10 1.92 5.98
C ALA A 608 0.61 2.63 7.14
N GLY A 609 1.36 1.87 7.94
CA GLY A 609 2.21 2.42 9.00
C GLY A 609 3.26 3.38 8.46
N ASP A 610 3.97 2.97 7.41
CA ASP A 610 4.98 3.78 6.73
C ASP A 610 4.40 5.05 6.11
N SER A 611 3.17 4.99 5.60
CA SER A 611 2.44 6.13 5.03
C SER A 611 1.89 7.09 6.09
N ARG A 612 1.98 6.73 7.38
CA ARG A 612 1.40 7.47 8.49
C ARG A 612 -0.13 7.59 8.35
N ALA A 613 -0.78 6.52 7.92
CA ALA A 613 -2.23 6.46 7.75
C ALA A 613 -2.96 6.43 9.10
N HIS A 614 -4.14 7.04 9.17
CA HIS A 614 -5.02 7.09 10.33
C HIS A 614 -6.28 6.25 10.07
N GLY A 615 -6.78 5.55 11.08
CA GLY A 615 -8.06 4.83 10.98
C GLY A 615 -8.09 3.55 11.80
N PHE A 616 -9.18 2.82 11.64
CA PHE A 616 -9.44 1.58 12.35
C PHE A 616 -9.50 0.39 11.38
N LEU A 617 -8.75 -0.65 11.70
CA LEU A 617 -8.89 -1.98 11.14
C LEU A 617 -9.70 -2.81 12.14
N ILE A 618 -10.77 -3.43 11.69
CA ILE A 618 -11.69 -4.20 12.55
C ILE A 618 -11.66 -5.67 12.12
N GLY A 619 -11.02 -6.50 12.93
CA GLY A 619 -11.00 -7.95 12.75
C GLY A 619 -12.31 -8.54 13.23
N GLY A 620 -13.24 -8.78 12.31
CA GLY A 620 -14.53 -9.41 12.59
C GLY A 620 -14.41 -10.93 12.71
N THR A 621 -15.41 -11.58 13.28
CA THR A 621 -15.46 -13.04 13.51
C THR A 621 -14.20 -13.60 14.17
N ALA A 622 -13.64 -12.81 15.09
CA ALA A 622 -12.38 -13.12 15.74
C ALA A 622 -12.52 -14.20 16.82
N GLY A 623 -11.37 -14.70 17.27
CA GLY A 623 -11.28 -15.70 18.33
C GLY A 623 -11.42 -17.14 17.85
N ARG A 624 -10.42 -17.97 18.14
CA ARG A 624 -10.33 -19.33 17.62
C ARG A 624 -11.48 -20.23 18.07
N THR A 625 -11.97 -20.03 19.29
CA THR A 625 -13.11 -20.81 19.80
C THR A 625 -14.46 -20.12 19.63
N THR A 626 -14.46 -18.82 19.40
CA THR A 626 -15.68 -18.02 19.38
C THR A 626 -16.43 -18.10 18.06
N LEU A 627 -15.73 -18.29 16.95
CA LEU A 627 -16.35 -18.42 15.62
C LEU A 627 -17.15 -19.71 15.45
N ASN A 628 -16.85 -20.77 16.18
CA ASN A 628 -17.53 -22.07 16.21
C ASN A 628 -17.46 -22.90 14.91
N GLY A 629 -18.61 -23.28 14.31
CA GLY A 629 -18.73 -24.29 13.27
C GLY A 629 -18.01 -24.02 11.94
N GLU A 630 -17.58 -22.80 11.63
CA GLU A 630 -16.85 -22.49 10.40
C GLU A 630 -15.45 -23.08 10.36
N GLY A 631 -14.80 -23.23 11.52
CA GLY A 631 -13.63 -24.06 11.71
C GLY A 631 -12.32 -23.53 11.16
N LEU A 632 -11.49 -24.49 10.82
CA LEU A 632 -10.04 -24.44 10.65
C LEU A 632 -9.48 -23.22 9.90
N GLN A 633 -10.09 -22.83 8.78
CA GLN A 633 -9.58 -21.77 7.91
C GLN A 633 -10.05 -20.37 8.29
N HIS A 634 -11.06 -20.26 9.17
CA HIS A 634 -11.66 -18.98 9.57
C HIS A 634 -11.34 -18.59 11.01
N GLU A 635 -10.88 -19.53 11.82
CA GLU A 635 -10.64 -19.32 13.25
C GLU A 635 -9.27 -18.69 13.51
N ASP A 636 -9.26 -17.37 13.71
CA ASP A 636 -8.08 -16.58 14.01
C ASP A 636 -7.61 -16.78 15.47
N GLY A 637 -6.33 -17.05 15.66
CA GLY A 637 -5.67 -17.11 16.96
C GLY A 637 -4.36 -16.35 17.01
N HIS A 638 -4.02 -15.51 16.00
CA HIS A 638 -2.69 -14.94 15.85
C HIS A 638 -2.63 -13.51 15.30
N SER A 639 -3.73 -12.92 14.87
CA SER A 639 -3.73 -11.61 14.21
C SER A 639 -3.16 -10.49 15.06
N HIS A 640 -3.38 -10.48 16.37
CA HIS A 640 -2.81 -9.49 17.28
C HIS A 640 -1.28 -9.53 17.33
N LEU A 641 -0.68 -10.71 17.19
CA LEU A 641 0.78 -10.86 17.15
C LEU A 641 1.34 -10.31 15.85
N LEU A 642 0.70 -10.58 14.71
CA LEU A 642 1.08 -10.01 13.42
C LEU A 642 0.94 -8.48 13.45
N ALA A 643 -0.16 -7.95 13.95
CA ALA A 643 -0.39 -6.52 14.08
C ALA A 643 0.64 -5.84 15.00
N SER A 644 1.09 -6.51 16.06
CA SER A 644 2.08 -5.99 17.01
C SER A 644 3.48 -5.76 16.40
N THR A 645 3.74 -6.32 15.22
CA THR A 645 5.00 -6.10 14.49
C THR A 645 5.07 -4.70 13.88
N ILE A 646 3.94 -4.06 13.64
CA ILE A 646 3.88 -2.72 13.03
C ILE A 646 4.03 -1.65 14.14
N PRO A 647 5.06 -0.80 14.09
CA PRO A 647 5.44 0.05 15.23
C PRO A 647 4.35 1.01 15.73
N ASN A 648 3.54 1.54 14.84
CA ASN A 648 2.49 2.53 15.14
C ASN A 648 1.06 1.95 15.11
N CYS A 649 0.91 0.62 15.05
CA CYS A 649 -0.38 -0.05 15.19
C CYS A 649 -0.71 -0.31 16.67
N ARG A 650 -1.86 0.18 17.13
CA ARG A 650 -2.42 -0.05 18.47
C ARG A 650 -3.44 -1.18 18.39
N THR A 651 -3.31 -2.22 19.22
CA THR A 651 -4.18 -3.39 19.08
C THR A 651 -4.98 -3.66 20.34
N TYR A 652 -6.28 -3.99 20.16
CA TYR A 652 -7.21 -4.25 21.27
C TYR A 652 -8.14 -5.42 20.96
N ASP A 653 -8.42 -6.23 21.98
CA ASP A 653 -9.37 -7.36 22.00
C ASP A 653 -10.43 -7.15 23.08
N PRO A 654 -11.41 -6.23 22.87
CA PRO A 654 -12.40 -5.89 23.88
C PRO A 654 -13.39 -7.02 24.10
N THR A 655 -13.81 -7.19 25.35
CA THR A 655 -14.89 -8.09 25.77
C THR A 655 -16.25 -7.41 25.72
N TYR A 656 -16.32 -6.17 26.18
CA TYR A 656 -17.58 -5.46 26.40
C TYR A 656 -17.76 -4.26 25.51
N ALA A 657 -19.04 -3.92 25.23
CA ALA A 657 -19.42 -2.81 24.37
C ALA A 657 -18.85 -1.45 24.85
N TYR A 658 -18.75 -1.23 26.15
CA TYR A 658 -18.17 -0.01 26.71
C TYR A 658 -16.66 0.07 26.49
N GLU A 659 -15.93 -1.05 26.54
CA GLU A 659 -14.50 -1.06 26.20
C GLU A 659 -14.29 -0.63 24.76
N LEU A 660 -15.07 -1.20 23.85
CA LEU A 660 -15.01 -0.85 22.43
C LEU A 660 -15.36 0.64 22.19
N ALA A 661 -16.37 1.17 22.91
CA ALA A 661 -16.73 2.57 22.80
C ALA A 661 -15.62 3.52 23.28
N VAL A 662 -14.97 3.19 24.40
CA VAL A 662 -13.84 3.95 24.95
C VAL A 662 -12.66 3.93 23.98
N ILE A 663 -12.30 2.73 23.45
CA ILE A 663 -11.15 2.56 22.53
C ILE A 663 -11.40 3.34 21.22
N ILE A 664 -12.58 3.22 20.61
CA ILE A 664 -12.89 3.91 19.35
C ILE A 664 -12.92 5.42 19.56
N ARG A 665 -13.52 5.91 20.64
CA ARG A 665 -13.58 7.35 20.94
C ARG A 665 -12.17 7.91 21.16
N GLU A 666 -11.36 7.25 21.98
CA GLU A 666 -10.00 7.70 22.26
C GLU A 666 -9.09 7.63 21.04
N GLY A 667 -9.17 6.54 20.28
CA GLY A 667 -8.42 6.42 19.02
C GLY A 667 -8.80 7.49 18.01
N SER A 668 -10.10 7.79 17.90
CA SER A 668 -10.58 8.89 17.03
C SER A 668 -9.99 10.23 17.48
N ARG A 669 -9.96 10.50 18.80
CA ARG A 669 -9.38 11.71 19.36
C ARG A 669 -7.88 11.83 19.05
N GLN A 670 -7.12 10.77 19.27
CA GLN A 670 -5.69 10.76 19.02
C GLN A 670 -5.37 10.97 17.53
N MET A 671 -6.11 10.33 16.63
CA MET A 671 -5.84 10.40 15.19
C MET A 671 -6.39 11.67 14.51
N ILE A 672 -7.56 12.17 14.92
CA ILE A 672 -8.25 13.28 14.24
C ILE A 672 -8.03 14.63 14.94
N GLU A 673 -8.11 14.70 16.28
CA GLU A 673 -7.89 15.96 17.02
C GLU A 673 -6.40 16.22 17.26
N GLU A 674 -5.68 15.22 17.80
CA GLU A 674 -4.24 15.35 18.09
C GLU A 674 -3.36 15.08 16.86
N GLN A 675 -3.91 14.43 15.86
CA GLN A 675 -3.24 14.07 14.61
C GLN A 675 -1.93 13.28 14.87
N GLN A 676 -2.03 12.27 15.76
CA GLN A 676 -0.95 11.33 16.00
C GLN A 676 -0.87 10.32 14.86
N ASP A 677 0.35 10.00 14.43
CA ASP A 677 0.62 9.05 13.34
C ASP A 677 0.52 7.60 13.82
N ILE A 678 -0.65 7.19 14.22
CA ILE A 678 -1.00 5.86 14.69
C ILE A 678 -2.27 5.38 13.99
N PHE A 679 -2.49 4.07 14.00
CA PHE A 679 -3.75 3.45 13.62
C PHE A 679 -4.09 2.31 14.56
N TYR A 680 -5.34 1.88 14.53
CA TYR A 680 -5.86 0.88 15.46
C TYR A 680 -6.22 -0.41 14.75
N TYR A 681 -5.94 -1.54 15.39
CA TYR A 681 -6.51 -2.85 15.09
C TYR A 681 -7.34 -3.32 16.27
N ILE A 682 -8.62 -3.58 16.06
CA ILE A 682 -9.55 -4.00 17.10
C ILE A 682 -10.26 -5.26 16.62
N THR A 683 -10.27 -6.31 17.45
CA THR A 683 -11.04 -7.51 17.16
C THR A 683 -12.46 -7.41 17.72
N VAL A 684 -13.43 -7.92 16.94
CA VAL A 684 -14.83 -8.03 17.37
C VAL A 684 -15.36 -9.44 17.06
N MET A 685 -16.22 -9.93 17.92
CA MET A 685 -16.67 -11.32 17.92
C MET A 685 -18.18 -11.44 17.73
N ASN A 686 -18.63 -12.59 17.26
CA ASN A 686 -20.04 -12.83 16.92
C ASN A 686 -20.85 -13.58 17.99
N GLU A 687 -20.27 -13.85 19.17
CA GLU A 687 -21.00 -14.44 20.31
C GLU A 687 -21.86 -13.38 21.00
N ASN A 688 -23.16 -13.69 21.20
CA ASN A 688 -24.09 -12.81 21.90
C ASN A 688 -24.06 -13.09 23.40
N TYR A 689 -24.01 -12.04 24.20
CA TYR A 689 -24.12 -12.06 25.65
C TYR A 689 -24.56 -10.71 26.20
N VAL A 690 -25.05 -10.70 27.43
CA VAL A 690 -25.41 -9.47 28.11
C VAL A 690 -24.18 -8.57 28.31
N GLN A 691 -24.32 -7.33 27.92
CA GLN A 691 -23.29 -6.32 28.08
C GLN A 691 -23.52 -5.56 29.39
N PRO A 692 -22.60 -5.62 30.37
CA PRO A 692 -22.73 -4.89 31.60
C PRO A 692 -22.50 -3.38 31.42
N ALA A 693 -22.90 -2.61 32.41
CA ALA A 693 -22.55 -1.20 32.46
C ALA A 693 -21.05 -1.02 32.78
N MET A 694 -20.45 0.06 32.24
CA MET A 694 -19.03 0.36 32.47
C MET A 694 -18.75 0.61 33.96
N PRO A 695 -17.75 -0.07 34.54
CA PRO A 695 -17.33 0.22 35.90
C PRO A 695 -16.78 1.66 36.00
N LYS A 696 -17.11 2.34 37.09
CA LYS A 696 -16.67 3.71 37.32
C LYS A 696 -15.14 3.83 37.35
N GLY A 697 -14.57 4.68 36.50
CA GLY A 697 -13.14 4.93 36.42
C GLY A 697 -12.37 3.89 35.62
N ALA A 698 -13.03 3.01 34.86
CA ALA A 698 -12.38 2.00 34.03
C ALA A 698 -11.74 2.56 32.76
N GLU A 699 -12.12 3.78 32.31
CA GLU A 699 -11.70 4.38 31.03
C GLU A 699 -10.18 4.36 30.84
N GLU A 700 -9.40 4.84 31.82
CA GLU A 700 -7.95 4.90 31.74
C GLU A 700 -7.34 3.50 31.62
N GLY A 701 -7.84 2.54 32.42
CA GLY A 701 -7.37 1.17 32.41
C GLY A 701 -7.68 0.44 31.09
N ILE A 702 -8.84 0.71 30.49
CA ILE A 702 -9.20 0.18 29.17
C ILE A 702 -8.17 0.63 28.12
N ILE A 703 -7.83 1.92 28.12
CA ILE A 703 -6.88 2.51 27.17
C ILE A 703 -5.46 1.97 27.42
N LYS A 704 -5.06 1.86 28.67
CA LYS A 704 -3.73 1.32 29.05
C LYS A 704 -3.59 -0.20 28.84
N GLY A 705 -4.70 -0.92 28.66
CA GLY A 705 -4.72 -2.33 28.30
C GLY A 705 -5.16 -3.30 29.39
N MET A 706 -5.39 -2.86 30.64
CA MET A 706 -6.01 -3.70 31.68
C MET A 706 -6.66 -2.89 32.79
N TYR A 707 -7.68 -3.44 33.41
CA TYR A 707 -8.32 -2.85 34.59
C TYR A 707 -8.96 -3.94 35.46
N LEU A 708 -9.12 -3.65 36.75
CA LEU A 708 -9.79 -4.54 37.70
C LEU A 708 -11.31 -4.51 37.42
N LEU A 709 -11.84 -5.63 36.95
CA LEU A 709 -13.29 -5.79 36.67
C LEU A 709 -14.06 -6.16 37.93
N GLU A 710 -13.58 -7.15 38.67
CA GLU A 710 -14.21 -7.65 39.88
C GLU A 710 -13.15 -7.94 40.97
N GLU A 711 -13.38 -7.42 42.18
CA GLU A 711 -12.54 -7.65 43.32
C GLU A 711 -13.26 -8.57 44.32
N ASP A 712 -12.65 -9.71 44.65
CA ASP A 712 -13.19 -10.60 45.68
C ASP A 712 -12.79 -10.14 47.08
N LYS A 713 -13.69 -9.40 47.72
CA LYS A 713 -13.51 -8.83 49.06
C LYS A 713 -13.81 -9.83 50.21
N LYS A 714 -14.27 -11.04 49.91
CA LYS A 714 -14.55 -12.04 50.88
C LYS A 714 -13.25 -12.68 51.39
N GLU A 715 -13.18 -12.91 52.67
CA GLU A 715 -12.01 -13.57 53.28
C GLU A 715 -11.78 -14.95 52.65
N ALA A 716 -10.55 -15.23 52.29
CA ALA A 716 -10.10 -16.54 51.77
C ALA A 716 -8.66 -16.80 52.21
N ALA A 717 -8.34 -18.05 52.49
CA ALA A 717 -6.99 -18.48 52.86
C ALA A 717 -6.02 -18.25 51.70
N HIS A 718 -6.45 -18.59 50.50
CA HIS A 718 -5.68 -18.45 49.25
C HIS A 718 -6.41 -17.54 48.27
N HIS A 719 -5.64 -16.86 47.44
CA HIS A 719 -6.17 -15.89 46.45
C HIS A 719 -5.38 -15.99 45.15
N VAL A 720 -6.04 -15.69 44.01
CA VAL A 720 -5.43 -15.67 42.68
C VAL A 720 -5.85 -14.43 41.91
N GLN A 721 -5.06 -14.06 40.93
CA GLN A 721 -5.36 -12.98 39.96
C GLN A 721 -5.70 -13.61 38.60
N LEU A 722 -6.89 -13.39 38.08
CA LEU A 722 -7.35 -13.97 36.85
C LEU A 722 -7.47 -12.89 35.76
N LEU A 723 -6.77 -13.06 34.66
CA LEU A 723 -6.73 -12.14 33.51
C LEU A 723 -7.43 -12.77 32.32
N GLY A 724 -8.32 -11.99 31.65
CA GLY A 724 -9.00 -12.45 30.44
C GLY A 724 -9.17 -11.36 29.40
N SER A 725 -9.24 -11.74 28.13
CA SER A 725 -9.53 -10.84 27.00
C SER A 725 -10.62 -11.42 26.11
N GLY A 726 -11.28 -10.56 25.32
CA GLY A 726 -12.33 -10.96 24.41
C GLY A 726 -13.41 -11.81 25.09
N THR A 727 -14.05 -12.71 24.38
CA THR A 727 -15.11 -13.56 24.94
C THR A 727 -14.62 -14.54 26.01
N ILE A 728 -13.32 -14.85 26.05
CA ILE A 728 -12.77 -15.76 27.05
C ILE A 728 -12.73 -15.12 28.45
N LEU A 729 -12.78 -13.81 28.59
CA LEU A 729 -12.97 -13.16 29.88
C LEU A 729 -14.21 -13.72 30.61
N ARG A 730 -15.29 -14.05 29.90
CA ARG A 730 -16.50 -14.66 30.49
C ARG A 730 -16.25 -16.05 31.07
N GLU A 731 -15.36 -16.84 30.48
CA GLU A 731 -14.92 -18.11 31.06
C GLU A 731 -14.08 -17.86 32.31
N VAL A 732 -13.29 -16.79 32.35
CA VAL A 732 -12.48 -16.36 33.49
C VAL A 732 -13.39 -15.92 34.66
N GLU A 733 -14.45 -15.14 34.40
CA GLU A 733 -15.45 -14.73 35.41
C GLU A 733 -16.15 -15.95 36.03
N GLU A 734 -16.53 -16.93 35.21
CA GLU A 734 -17.14 -18.18 35.72
C GLU A 734 -16.13 -19.04 36.50
N ALA A 735 -14.85 -19.06 36.07
CA ALA A 735 -13.80 -19.74 36.82
C ALA A 735 -13.58 -19.15 38.22
N ALA A 736 -13.68 -17.82 38.36
CA ALA A 736 -13.60 -17.15 39.66
C ALA A 736 -14.72 -17.63 40.62
N LYS A 737 -15.95 -17.78 40.10
CA LYS A 737 -17.09 -18.33 40.86
C LYS A 737 -16.85 -19.79 41.27
N LEU A 738 -16.32 -20.62 40.36
CA LEU A 738 -16.02 -22.02 40.62
C LEU A 738 -14.89 -22.17 41.70
N LEU A 739 -13.81 -21.37 41.61
CA LEU A 739 -12.75 -21.33 42.61
C LEU A 739 -13.30 -21.00 43.99
N ARG A 740 -14.21 -20.04 44.08
CA ARG A 740 -14.86 -19.67 45.34
C ARG A 740 -15.78 -20.78 45.86
N ASN A 741 -16.65 -21.31 45.01
CA ASN A 741 -17.69 -22.22 45.42
C ASN A 741 -17.18 -23.66 45.69
N ASP A 742 -16.25 -24.13 44.89
CA ASP A 742 -15.78 -25.50 44.90
C ASP A 742 -14.54 -25.71 45.79
N PHE A 743 -13.70 -24.68 45.95
CA PHE A 743 -12.38 -24.79 46.62
C PHE A 743 -12.15 -23.72 47.70
N GLY A 744 -13.07 -22.76 47.87
CA GLY A 744 -12.92 -21.71 48.91
C GLY A 744 -11.80 -20.71 48.62
N ILE A 745 -11.32 -20.62 47.37
CA ILE A 745 -10.24 -19.74 46.92
C ILE A 745 -10.85 -18.43 46.40
N GLY A 746 -10.26 -17.30 46.84
CA GLY A 746 -10.60 -15.95 46.34
C GLY A 746 -9.97 -15.69 44.97
N ALA A 747 -10.64 -14.90 44.14
CA ALA A 747 -10.12 -14.53 42.87
C ALA A 747 -10.51 -13.10 42.49
N ASP A 748 -9.54 -12.26 42.12
CA ASP A 748 -9.79 -11.00 41.47
C ASP A 748 -9.79 -11.21 39.95
N VAL A 749 -10.73 -10.60 39.25
CA VAL A 749 -10.87 -10.71 37.79
C VAL A 749 -10.44 -9.40 37.13
N TRP A 750 -9.57 -9.51 36.18
CA TRP A 750 -9.03 -8.40 35.38
C TRP A 750 -9.46 -8.55 33.92
N SER A 751 -10.07 -7.51 33.35
CA SER A 751 -10.23 -7.43 31.92
C SER A 751 -8.93 -6.89 31.32
N VAL A 752 -8.44 -7.55 30.26
CA VAL A 752 -7.20 -7.18 29.57
C VAL A 752 -7.50 -6.95 28.08
N PRO A 753 -8.06 -5.80 27.73
CA PRO A 753 -8.37 -5.50 26.32
C PRO A 753 -7.11 -5.38 25.46
N SER A 754 -5.89 -5.23 26.01
CA SER A 754 -4.68 -5.19 25.18
C SER A 754 -3.41 -5.66 25.88
N PHE A 755 -2.99 -6.88 25.62
CA PHE A 755 -1.64 -7.34 26.00
C PHE A 755 -0.53 -6.60 25.24
N ASN A 756 -0.78 -6.15 24.01
CA ASN A 756 0.19 -5.41 23.20
C ASN A 756 0.52 -4.02 23.78
N GLU A 757 -0.48 -3.28 24.25
CA GLU A 757 -0.23 -1.96 24.88
C GLU A 757 0.47 -2.11 26.22
N LEU A 758 0.13 -3.13 27.01
CA LEU A 758 0.83 -3.47 28.24
C LEU A 758 2.32 -3.80 27.98
N ARG A 759 2.61 -4.58 26.93
CA ARG A 759 3.99 -4.85 26.50
C ARG A 759 4.70 -3.58 26.09
N ARG A 760 4.04 -2.70 25.34
CA ARG A 760 4.62 -1.42 24.88
C ARG A 760 5.00 -0.53 26.06
N ASP A 761 4.12 -0.41 27.06
CA ASP A 761 4.39 0.31 28.31
C ASP A 761 5.58 -0.29 29.05
N GLY A 762 5.57 -1.60 29.29
CA GLY A 762 6.64 -2.28 30.00
C GLY A 762 8.02 -2.08 29.37
N LEU A 763 8.11 -2.21 28.01
CA LEU A 763 9.36 -1.96 27.29
C LEU A 763 9.82 -0.50 27.40
N ALA A 764 8.90 0.45 27.38
CA ALA A 764 9.22 1.87 27.53
C ALA A 764 9.77 2.17 28.94
N VAL A 765 9.14 1.61 29.96
CA VAL A 765 9.58 1.73 31.37
C VAL A 765 10.94 1.09 31.58
N GLU A 766 11.14 -0.12 31.08
CA GLU A 766 12.44 -0.83 31.18
C GLU A 766 13.56 -0.02 30.52
N ARG A 767 13.31 0.50 29.31
CA ARG A 767 14.27 1.37 28.63
C ARG A 767 14.58 2.62 29.45
N TRP A 768 13.53 3.27 29.99
CA TRP A 768 13.72 4.46 30.82
C TRP A 768 14.58 4.16 32.03
N ASN A 769 14.29 3.08 32.79
CA ASN A 769 15.03 2.67 33.95
C ASN A 769 16.52 2.37 33.65
N ARG A 770 16.78 1.72 32.51
CA ARG A 770 18.15 1.44 32.02
C ARG A 770 18.93 2.73 31.74
N LEU A 771 18.30 3.77 31.23
CA LEU A 771 18.94 5.03 30.88
C LEU A 771 19.04 6.01 32.06
N HIS A 772 18.35 5.73 33.16
CA HIS A 772 18.34 6.60 34.37
C HIS A 772 18.72 5.82 35.66
N PRO A 773 19.88 5.16 35.71
CA PRO A 773 20.22 4.28 36.82
C PRO A 773 20.36 4.98 38.17
N GLY A 774 20.48 6.29 38.22
CA GLY A 774 20.54 7.10 39.43
C GLY A 774 19.20 7.62 39.95
N GLN A 775 18.10 7.34 39.25
CA GLN A 775 16.76 7.76 39.64
C GLN A 775 15.96 6.61 40.23
N LYS A 776 14.88 6.92 40.93
CA LYS A 776 13.93 5.91 41.39
C LYS A 776 13.34 5.16 40.16
N PRO A 777 13.46 3.82 40.12
CA PRO A 777 12.88 3.08 39.01
C PRO A 777 11.38 3.32 38.86
N LYS A 778 10.90 3.50 37.62
CA LYS A 778 9.50 3.46 37.30
C LYS A 778 8.98 2.03 37.31
N GLN A 779 7.70 1.88 37.60
CA GLN A 779 6.98 0.62 37.45
C GLN A 779 6.21 0.62 36.13
N SER A 780 6.12 -0.53 35.49
CA SER A 780 5.22 -0.74 34.36
C SER A 780 3.77 -0.74 34.86
N TYR A 781 2.83 -0.47 33.95
CA TYR A 781 1.41 -0.48 34.32
C TYR A 781 0.94 -1.86 34.82
N VAL A 782 1.51 -2.95 34.32
CA VAL A 782 1.28 -4.30 34.86
C VAL A 782 1.74 -4.41 36.31
N GLU A 783 2.92 -3.90 36.64
CA GLU A 783 3.43 -3.89 38.04
C GLU A 783 2.61 -2.99 38.95
N GLU A 784 2.14 -1.84 38.46
CA GLU A 784 1.23 -0.96 39.23
C GLU A 784 -0.09 -1.66 39.56
N CYS A 785 -0.68 -2.38 38.59
CA CYS A 785 -1.94 -3.09 38.78
C CYS A 785 -1.82 -4.30 39.69
N LEU A 786 -0.80 -5.11 39.52
CA LEU A 786 -0.64 -6.43 40.18
C LEU A 786 0.32 -6.44 41.37
N GLY A 787 1.19 -5.44 41.54
CA GLY A 787 2.28 -5.43 42.51
C GLY A 787 1.86 -5.49 43.98
N GLY A 788 0.66 -5.09 44.32
CA GLY A 788 0.12 -5.21 45.68
C GLY A 788 -0.87 -6.39 45.90
N ARG A 789 -1.12 -7.19 44.83
CA ARG A 789 -2.13 -8.23 44.86
C ARG A 789 -1.61 -9.58 45.35
N ARG A 790 -2.49 -10.37 45.96
CA ARG A 790 -2.15 -11.68 46.54
C ARG A 790 -2.30 -12.78 45.47
N GLY A 791 -1.40 -13.76 45.55
CA GLY A 791 -1.51 -15.04 44.84
C GLY A 791 -0.86 -15.06 43.43
N PRO A 792 -0.92 -16.22 42.76
CA PRO A 792 -0.44 -16.38 41.38
C PRO A 792 -1.34 -15.67 40.40
N VAL A 793 -0.84 -15.49 39.18
CA VAL A 793 -1.54 -14.83 38.06
C VAL A 793 -1.81 -15.84 36.96
N ILE A 794 -3.05 -15.91 36.51
CA ILE A 794 -3.48 -16.80 35.43
C ILE A 794 -4.10 -15.94 34.33
N ALA A 795 -3.63 -16.08 33.09
CA ALA A 795 -4.23 -15.43 31.93
C ALA A 795 -4.87 -16.46 30.99
N SER A 796 -6.01 -16.13 30.42
CA SER A 796 -6.68 -16.94 29.41
C SER A 796 -7.18 -16.07 28.26
N THR A 797 -6.96 -16.50 27.02
CA THR A 797 -7.30 -15.76 25.81
C THR A 797 -7.74 -16.67 24.69
N ASP A 798 -8.51 -16.14 23.76
CA ASP A 798 -8.96 -16.88 22.55
C ASP A 798 -7.92 -16.90 21.42
N TYR A 799 -6.72 -16.43 21.69
CA TYR A 799 -5.56 -16.43 20.81
C TYR A 799 -4.47 -17.37 21.36
N MET A 800 -3.44 -17.60 20.57
CA MET A 800 -2.31 -18.42 21.00
C MET A 800 -1.67 -17.85 22.28
N LYS A 801 -1.08 -18.73 23.11
CA LYS A 801 -0.50 -18.36 24.41
C LYS A 801 0.46 -17.19 24.34
N LEU A 802 1.23 -17.10 23.24
CA LEU A 802 2.20 -16.03 23.03
C LEU A 802 1.58 -14.62 23.13
N TYR A 803 0.28 -14.48 22.88
CA TYR A 803 -0.41 -13.19 23.00
C TYR A 803 -0.41 -12.66 24.44
N ALA A 804 -0.75 -13.49 25.40
CA ALA A 804 -0.71 -13.10 26.81
C ALA A 804 0.69 -13.28 27.44
N GLU A 805 1.55 -14.15 26.90
CA GLU A 805 2.94 -14.32 27.33
C GLU A 805 3.77 -13.03 27.18
N GLN A 806 3.38 -12.11 26.35
CA GLN A 806 4.08 -10.84 26.09
C GLN A 806 4.35 -10.01 27.35
N ILE A 807 3.54 -10.17 28.41
CA ILE A 807 3.68 -9.38 29.65
C ILE A 807 4.41 -10.11 30.77
N ARG A 808 4.81 -11.38 30.57
CA ARG A 808 5.37 -12.25 31.63
C ARG A 808 6.45 -11.58 32.47
N GLN A 809 7.38 -10.85 31.86
CA GLN A 809 8.53 -10.27 32.56
C GLN A 809 8.15 -9.14 33.55
N TRP A 810 6.96 -8.56 33.43
CA TRP A 810 6.48 -7.50 34.33
C TRP A 810 5.40 -7.97 35.29
N VAL A 811 4.97 -9.24 35.21
CA VAL A 811 4.05 -9.82 36.17
C VAL A 811 4.83 -10.08 37.47
N PRO A 812 4.40 -9.51 38.62
CA PRO A 812 5.17 -9.62 39.88
C PRO A 812 5.24 -11.02 40.43
N SER A 813 4.27 -11.88 40.11
CA SER A 813 4.27 -13.28 40.55
C SER A 813 5.17 -14.13 39.68
N LYS A 814 5.97 -15.03 40.31
CA LYS A 814 6.75 -16.02 39.57
C LYS A 814 5.87 -17.06 38.89
N GLU A 815 4.73 -17.36 39.49
CA GLU A 815 3.73 -18.29 38.97
C GLU A 815 2.77 -17.52 38.10
N TYR A 816 3.15 -17.35 36.82
CA TYR A 816 2.29 -16.83 35.76
C TYR A 816 1.98 -17.95 34.79
N LYS A 817 0.72 -18.40 34.80
CA LYS A 817 0.22 -19.45 33.89
C LYS A 817 -0.62 -18.82 32.80
N VAL A 818 -0.39 -19.25 31.54
CA VAL A 818 -1.10 -18.74 30.39
C VAL A 818 -1.81 -19.86 29.64
N LEU A 819 -3.11 -19.68 29.42
CA LEU A 819 -3.96 -20.52 28.58
C LEU A 819 -4.25 -19.79 27.25
N GLY A 820 -4.19 -20.53 26.16
CA GLY A 820 -4.41 -19.99 24.83
C GLY A 820 -4.69 -21.07 23.80
N THR A 821 -5.09 -20.66 22.63
CA THR A 821 -5.62 -21.54 21.58
C THR A 821 -4.55 -21.90 20.54
N ASP A 822 -3.43 -22.47 21.01
CA ASP A 822 -2.37 -22.94 20.11
C ASP A 822 -2.83 -24.13 19.26
N GLY A 823 -2.37 -24.21 18.01
CA GLY A 823 -2.76 -25.24 17.05
C GLY A 823 -3.66 -24.68 15.94
N PHE A 824 -4.12 -25.59 15.05
CA PHE A 824 -5.09 -25.23 14.01
C PHE A 824 -6.50 -25.21 14.55
N GLY A 825 -7.37 -24.35 13.98
CA GLY A 825 -8.80 -24.30 14.29
C GLY A 825 -9.56 -25.62 14.09
N ARG A 826 -10.75 -25.73 14.63
CA ARG A 826 -11.63 -26.92 14.55
C ARG A 826 -13.08 -26.50 14.39
N SER A 827 -13.87 -27.29 13.67
CA SER A 827 -15.33 -27.08 13.56
C SER A 827 -16.06 -27.80 14.67
N ASP A 828 -16.58 -27.05 15.63
CA ASP A 828 -17.47 -27.59 16.69
C ASP A 828 -18.21 -26.41 17.36
N SER A 829 -19.01 -26.73 18.41
CA SER A 829 -19.61 -25.72 19.26
C SER A 829 -18.56 -25.00 20.13
N ARG A 830 -18.81 -23.75 20.50
CA ARG A 830 -17.89 -22.94 21.36
C ARG A 830 -17.49 -23.67 22.63
N LYS A 831 -18.46 -24.35 23.31
CA LYS A 831 -18.20 -25.12 24.53
C LYS A 831 -17.17 -26.23 24.30
N LYS A 832 -17.30 -26.98 23.18
CA LYS A 832 -16.36 -28.06 22.86
C LYS A 832 -15.01 -27.52 22.42
N LEU A 833 -14.99 -26.44 21.62
CA LEU A 833 -13.74 -25.79 21.19
C LEU A 833 -12.95 -25.22 22.36
N ARG A 834 -13.60 -24.53 23.31
CA ARG A 834 -12.95 -24.03 24.53
C ARG A 834 -12.35 -25.13 25.39
N ASN A 835 -13.06 -26.25 25.51
CA ASN A 835 -12.52 -27.44 26.19
C ASN A 835 -11.36 -28.07 25.39
N PHE A 836 -11.50 -28.18 24.06
CA PHE A 836 -10.45 -28.72 23.20
C PHE A 836 -9.17 -27.90 23.30
N PHE A 837 -9.26 -26.55 23.23
CA PHE A 837 -8.11 -25.66 23.32
C PHE A 837 -7.71 -25.31 24.76
N GLU A 838 -8.34 -25.87 25.78
CA GLU A 838 -7.97 -25.74 27.21
C GLU A 838 -8.08 -24.30 27.73
N VAL A 839 -9.12 -23.56 27.28
CA VAL A 839 -9.35 -22.16 27.66
C VAL A 839 -10.71 -21.94 28.34
N ASP A 840 -11.48 -23.00 28.59
CA ASP A 840 -12.73 -22.90 29.32
C ASP A 840 -12.52 -22.69 30.84
N ARG A 841 -13.61 -22.41 31.56
CA ARG A 841 -13.62 -22.15 32.99
C ARG A 841 -12.97 -23.24 33.83
N HIS A 842 -13.09 -24.52 33.46
CA HIS A 842 -12.51 -25.64 34.19
C HIS A 842 -11.01 -25.68 34.05
N TRP A 843 -10.49 -25.41 32.87
CA TRP A 843 -9.06 -25.31 32.62
C TRP A 843 -8.43 -24.09 33.30
N VAL A 844 -9.16 -22.96 33.38
CA VAL A 844 -8.71 -21.76 34.14
C VAL A 844 -8.64 -22.11 35.64
N VAL A 845 -9.63 -22.81 36.20
CA VAL A 845 -9.59 -23.30 37.59
C VAL A 845 -8.40 -24.24 37.81
N LEU A 846 -8.20 -25.20 36.89
CA LEU A 846 -7.09 -26.16 37.00
C LEU A 846 -5.74 -25.45 37.01
N ALA A 847 -5.51 -24.49 36.12
CA ALA A 847 -4.27 -23.70 36.05
C ALA A 847 -4.05 -22.87 37.33
N ALA A 848 -5.14 -22.34 37.92
CA ALA A 848 -5.05 -21.61 39.19
C ALA A 848 -4.67 -22.51 40.37
N LEU A 849 -5.28 -23.70 40.43
CA LEU A 849 -4.92 -24.70 41.47
C LEU A 849 -3.49 -25.22 41.29
N GLU A 850 -3.06 -25.50 40.05
CA GLU A 850 -1.70 -25.88 39.73
C GLU A 850 -0.71 -24.82 40.21
N ALA A 851 -0.94 -23.54 39.90
CA ALA A 851 -0.07 -22.45 40.31
C ALA A 851 0.01 -22.28 41.83
N LEU A 852 -1.10 -22.50 42.56
CA LEU A 852 -1.08 -22.52 44.03
C LEU A 852 -0.34 -23.73 44.58
N ALA A 853 -0.44 -24.90 43.97
CA ALA A 853 0.29 -26.09 44.34
C ALA A 853 1.80 -25.95 44.08
N ASP A 854 2.19 -25.37 42.95
CA ASP A 854 3.60 -25.06 42.62
C ASP A 854 4.24 -24.13 43.67
N ARG A 855 3.45 -23.25 44.28
CA ARG A 855 3.87 -22.37 45.39
C ARG A 855 3.92 -23.10 46.75
N GLY A 856 3.32 -24.26 46.85
CA GLY A 856 3.11 -24.97 48.13
C GLY A 856 1.97 -24.39 48.98
N ASP A 857 1.11 -23.57 48.44
CA ASP A 857 -0.04 -22.99 49.15
C ASP A 857 -1.17 -24.02 49.35
N ILE A 858 -1.28 -24.99 48.44
CA ILE A 858 -2.21 -26.14 48.56
C ILE A 858 -1.51 -27.46 48.22
N GLU A 859 -2.08 -28.56 48.62
CA GLU A 859 -1.56 -29.89 48.31
C GLU A 859 -1.85 -30.27 46.85
N PRO A 860 -0.93 -30.93 46.11
CA PRO A 860 -1.17 -31.41 44.72
C PRO A 860 -2.40 -32.29 44.56
N LYS A 861 -2.85 -32.94 45.65
CA LYS A 861 -4.08 -33.73 45.68
C LYS A 861 -5.32 -32.91 45.27
N VAL A 862 -5.35 -31.60 45.60
CA VAL A 862 -6.49 -30.73 45.26
C VAL A 862 -6.56 -30.55 43.75
N VAL A 863 -5.46 -30.51 43.05
CA VAL A 863 -5.38 -30.45 41.58
C VAL A 863 -5.97 -31.75 40.99
N ALA A 864 -5.58 -32.90 41.50
CA ALA A 864 -6.11 -34.21 41.08
C ALA A 864 -7.62 -34.33 41.31
N GLU A 865 -8.12 -33.82 42.47
CA GLU A 865 -9.57 -33.76 42.76
C GLU A 865 -10.31 -32.88 41.74
N ALA A 866 -9.75 -31.76 41.31
CA ALA A 866 -10.35 -30.89 40.27
C ALA A 866 -10.40 -31.59 38.92
N ILE A 867 -9.33 -32.29 38.51
CA ILE A 867 -9.30 -33.07 37.26
C ILE A 867 -10.46 -34.09 37.25
N ALA A 868 -10.61 -34.86 38.35
CA ALA A 868 -11.67 -35.85 38.49
C ALA A 868 -13.07 -35.21 38.55
N LYS A 869 -13.23 -34.10 39.30
CA LYS A 869 -14.49 -33.38 39.48
C LYS A 869 -15.01 -32.82 38.13
N TYR A 870 -14.14 -32.24 37.31
CA TYR A 870 -14.55 -31.63 36.03
C TYR A 870 -14.48 -32.62 34.86
N GLY A 871 -14.09 -33.86 35.09
CA GLY A 871 -14.01 -34.92 34.08
C GLY A 871 -13.00 -34.61 32.97
N ILE A 872 -11.89 -33.99 33.36
CA ILE A 872 -10.78 -33.69 32.43
C ILE A 872 -10.03 -34.99 32.18
N ASP A 873 -9.81 -35.36 30.94
CA ASP A 873 -9.05 -36.52 30.52
C ASP A 873 -7.53 -36.19 30.58
N PRO A 874 -6.77 -36.81 31.53
CA PRO A 874 -5.33 -36.56 31.63
C PRO A 874 -4.52 -37.05 30.41
N GLU A 875 -5.10 -37.97 29.61
CA GLU A 875 -4.48 -38.51 28.39
C GLU A 875 -4.94 -37.78 27.13
N LYS A 876 -5.66 -36.68 27.29
CA LYS A 876 -6.10 -35.84 26.19
C LYS A 876 -4.89 -35.37 25.36
N ARG A 877 -4.98 -35.52 24.03
CA ARG A 877 -3.94 -35.09 23.11
C ARG A 877 -3.77 -33.58 23.15
N ASN A 878 -2.51 -33.12 23.07
CA ASN A 878 -2.20 -31.70 22.96
C ASN A 878 -2.81 -31.12 21.66
N PRO A 879 -3.57 -30.00 21.70
CA PRO A 879 -4.12 -29.35 20.54
C PRO A 879 -3.10 -29.00 19.46
N LEU A 880 -1.82 -28.77 19.82
CA LEU A 880 -0.74 -28.53 18.87
C LEU A 880 -0.42 -29.74 17.99
N ASP A 881 -0.69 -30.95 18.49
CA ASP A 881 -0.29 -32.22 17.87
C ASP A 881 -1.46 -32.90 17.13
N CYS A 882 -2.61 -32.19 17.00
CA CYS A 882 -3.83 -32.77 16.44
C CYS A 882 -4.13 -32.26 15.02
#